data_c9713a4d2990ceb0fda6c46d5aabb09d
#
_entry.id   c9713a4d2990ceb0fda6c46d5aabb09d
#
_cell.length_a   1.000
_cell.length_b   1.000
_cell.length_c   1.000
_cell.angle_alpha   90.00
_cell.angle_beta   90.00
_cell.angle_gamma   90.00
#
_symmetry.space_group_name_H-M   'P 1'
#
loop_
_entity.id
_entity.type
_entity.pdbx_description
1 polymer ?
#
loop_
_entity_poly.entity_id
_entity_poly.type
_entity_poly.pdbx_seq_one_letter_code
_entity_poly.pdbx_strand_id
1 'polypeptide(L)'
;MGKFYVKELKSYFNSVFGWLFLAVFTAICALFIVSVNLFSGVPYISYSIRSVVVVLMFVFPLLTMRVLSVEKRNKTDQLLLTAPVRVSSIIVGKFLALVTMVCLACLIFVAALLIVAQYGEVSYKESLLSIFSLVLFGSVLCSIGVFMSALTEHQIIAAVLTYGAYIFILLVPSNLQMLFSSNETLVKIIGAIDLISVFDRPFSGILNAKDILYAISVIVIFLTLAARVFGKSSLSVSLVGMKKFWMTTFGMIAIFALIVGANIAFRQVNDKYVQLDMTKTSFFTLTDDTKDLLKNLDTEVTFHVLNDETNVDGTLQMYLKQYQSYGKNIKVIYHSMRNEDGMNFYKKYVSEQPADNSVIVVSGDRFRLVSYEDMYIVEYGFDYSTYENTEQVTGLDMEGQLTSAINFVLSDKEYKIYFASDHGEMETTDKTKEQLEKAGFAVNTFSFLKDGGIPEDCDILVLMGPTSDLTKNDINAVKEYISGGGNVVFFTSLDGIETPEYDKLISSYGVSISDGMIFEGDLSHTLQNLPYIIIPDAVVHQISNSVYSKKRVNLLYYPKGFVLSDVENPNITVETLLQSTPNAYQVHLKDDGTVEEKEETLGYYIYAYYSEVVSKDSTAKITGFATPYFLAAEPDELTGYANTELFVDACCYMCDMSLDSAVPAKSYDVSYIIVPGNVTKFFFALLIIIIPVLELAAGVIITIVRRKK
;
A
#
# COMPACT_ATOMS: atom_id res chain seq x y z
N MET A 1 -8.97 -45.42 -5.29
CA MET A 1 -8.92 -44.06 -4.74
C MET A 1 -10.32 -43.51 -4.49
N GLY A 2 -11.20 -43.32 -5.49
CA GLY A 2 -12.52 -42.68 -5.31
C GLY A 2 -13.45 -43.36 -4.29
N LYS A 3 -13.46 -44.71 -4.21
CA LYS A 3 -14.28 -45.43 -3.21
C LYS A 3 -13.84 -45.13 -1.76
N PHE A 4 -12.53 -44.95 -1.51
CA PHE A 4 -12.02 -44.57 -0.20
C PHE A 4 -12.41 -43.14 0.14
N TYR A 5 -12.25 -42.21 -0.79
CA TYR A 5 -12.69 -40.83 -0.64
C TYR A 5 -14.16 -40.74 -0.24
N VAL A 6 -15.06 -41.35 -0.99
CA VAL A 6 -16.50 -41.33 -0.69
C VAL A 6 -16.82 -41.95 0.66
N LYS A 7 -16.14 -43.08 1.01
CA LYS A 7 -16.31 -43.75 2.30
C LYS A 7 -15.90 -42.78 3.45
N GLU A 8 -14.74 -42.15 3.33
CA GLU A 8 -14.24 -41.24 4.37
C GLU A 8 -15.12 -39.99 4.49
N LEU A 9 -15.49 -39.38 3.39
CA LEU A 9 -16.37 -38.21 3.40
C LEU A 9 -17.71 -38.53 4.07
N LYS A 10 -18.33 -39.68 3.72
CA LYS A 10 -19.53 -40.15 4.39
C LYS A 10 -19.29 -40.41 5.89
N SER A 11 -18.09 -40.85 6.29
CA SER A 11 -17.74 -41.06 7.70
C SER A 11 -17.76 -39.75 8.49
N TYR A 12 -17.24 -38.64 7.92
CA TYR A 12 -17.28 -37.32 8.57
C TYR A 12 -18.70 -36.81 8.74
N PHE A 13 -19.55 -36.88 7.70
CA PHE A 13 -20.95 -36.45 7.79
C PHE A 13 -21.80 -37.35 8.68
N ASN A 14 -21.39 -38.61 8.87
CA ASN A 14 -22.06 -39.56 9.74
C ASN A 14 -21.53 -39.57 11.20
N SER A 15 -20.65 -38.70 11.55
CA SER A 15 -20.06 -38.60 12.88
C SER A 15 -20.22 -37.19 13.46
N VAL A 16 -20.33 -37.07 14.78
CA VAL A 16 -20.38 -35.77 15.48
C VAL A 16 -19.11 -34.93 15.20
N PHE A 17 -17.97 -35.56 14.98
CA PHE A 17 -16.70 -34.86 14.83
C PHE A 17 -16.60 -34.03 13.56
N GLY A 18 -17.18 -34.49 12.44
CA GLY A 18 -17.20 -33.69 11.21
C GLY A 18 -18.05 -32.40 11.37
N TRP A 19 -19.24 -32.59 11.97
CA TRP A 19 -20.14 -31.46 12.26
C TRP A 19 -19.58 -30.54 13.33
N LEU A 20 -18.90 -31.06 14.35
CA LEU A 20 -18.21 -30.25 15.36
C LEU A 20 -17.12 -29.39 14.74
N PHE A 21 -16.33 -29.97 13.83
CA PHE A 21 -15.32 -29.19 13.09
C PHE A 21 -15.97 -28.05 12.29
N LEU A 22 -17.02 -28.34 11.52
CA LEU A 22 -17.74 -27.31 10.76
C LEU A 22 -18.25 -26.21 11.68
N ALA A 23 -18.96 -26.57 12.75
CA ALA A 23 -19.55 -25.61 13.68
C ALA A 23 -18.52 -24.71 14.36
N VAL A 24 -17.40 -25.28 14.82
CA VAL A 24 -16.34 -24.48 15.46
C VAL A 24 -15.64 -23.60 14.43
N PHE A 25 -15.35 -24.13 13.25
CA PHE A 25 -14.72 -23.37 12.16
C PHE A 25 -15.61 -22.21 11.72
N THR A 26 -16.89 -22.47 11.43
CA THR A 26 -17.84 -21.45 10.99
C THR A 26 -18.08 -20.39 12.08
N ALA A 27 -18.18 -20.79 13.35
CA ALA A 27 -18.36 -19.83 14.46
C ALA A 27 -17.17 -18.89 14.60
N ILE A 28 -15.94 -19.41 14.54
CA ILE A 28 -14.72 -18.60 14.63
C ILE A 28 -14.62 -17.67 13.41
N CYS A 29 -14.77 -18.17 12.20
CA CYS A 29 -14.72 -17.35 10.99
C CYS A 29 -15.81 -16.28 10.99
N ALA A 30 -17.05 -16.64 11.38
CA ALA A 30 -18.15 -15.69 11.49
C ALA A 30 -17.87 -14.54 12.47
N LEU A 31 -17.20 -14.82 13.58
CA LEU A 31 -16.82 -13.79 14.55
C LEU A 31 -15.91 -12.75 13.91
N PHE A 32 -14.89 -13.17 13.16
CA PHE A 32 -14.01 -12.23 12.46
C PHE A 32 -14.71 -11.53 11.28
N ILE A 33 -15.57 -12.21 10.52
CA ILE A 33 -16.36 -11.60 9.44
C ILE A 33 -17.25 -10.50 10.00
N VAL A 34 -17.98 -10.79 11.08
CA VAL A 34 -18.88 -9.80 11.68
C VAL A 34 -18.10 -8.63 12.29
N SER A 35 -17.01 -8.92 12.99
CA SER A 35 -16.17 -7.90 13.63
C SER A 35 -15.49 -6.99 12.60
N VAL A 36 -14.81 -7.55 11.61
CA VAL A 36 -13.99 -6.79 10.64
C VAL A 36 -14.86 -6.23 9.51
N ASN A 37 -15.71 -7.04 8.88
CA ASN A 37 -16.42 -6.61 7.69
C ASN A 37 -17.74 -5.88 8.02
N LEU A 38 -18.55 -6.39 8.98
CA LEU A 38 -19.86 -5.82 9.22
C LEU A 38 -19.86 -4.73 10.31
N PHE A 39 -19.01 -4.86 11.33
CA PHE A 39 -18.95 -3.90 12.43
C PHE A 39 -17.98 -2.76 12.13
N SER A 40 -16.75 -3.08 11.70
CA SER A 40 -15.73 -2.08 11.32
C SER A 40 -15.89 -1.58 9.88
N GLY A 41 -16.84 -2.12 9.10
CA GLY A 41 -17.14 -1.65 7.75
C GLY A 41 -16.09 -1.91 6.69
N VAL A 42 -15.16 -2.83 6.91
CA VAL A 42 -14.08 -3.13 5.93
C VAL A 42 -14.62 -4.05 4.82
N PRO A 43 -14.64 -3.62 3.53
CA PRO A 43 -15.23 -4.40 2.44
C PRO A 43 -14.41 -5.61 2.00
N TYR A 44 -13.15 -5.70 2.40
CA TYR A 44 -12.22 -6.75 1.96
C TYR A 44 -12.28 -7.98 2.86
N ILE A 45 -12.72 -9.11 2.32
CA ILE A 45 -12.79 -10.40 3.04
C ILE A 45 -11.39 -10.93 3.39
N SER A 46 -10.37 -10.55 2.63
CA SER A 46 -8.96 -10.86 2.88
C SER A 46 -8.50 -10.50 4.29
N TYR A 47 -8.96 -9.37 4.83
CA TYR A 47 -8.63 -8.94 6.20
C TYR A 47 -9.18 -9.89 7.26
N SER A 48 -10.42 -10.33 7.13
CA SER A 48 -11.01 -11.33 8.04
C SER A 48 -10.31 -12.68 7.94
N ILE A 49 -9.96 -13.12 6.72
CA ILE A 49 -9.22 -14.37 6.50
C ILE A 49 -7.84 -14.27 7.16
N ARG A 50 -7.10 -13.19 6.94
CA ARG A 50 -5.76 -12.97 7.52
C ARG A 50 -5.80 -12.98 9.05
N SER A 51 -6.80 -12.33 9.63
CA SER A 51 -6.98 -12.26 11.09
C SER A 51 -7.29 -13.62 11.72
N VAL A 52 -8.01 -14.50 11.01
CA VAL A 52 -8.46 -15.79 11.55
C VAL A 52 -7.46 -16.94 11.33
N VAL A 53 -6.53 -16.81 10.39
CA VAL A 53 -5.58 -17.89 9.99
C VAL A 53 -4.86 -18.52 11.17
N VAL A 54 -4.32 -17.70 12.08
CA VAL A 54 -3.58 -18.19 13.27
C VAL A 54 -4.50 -18.91 14.22
N VAL A 55 -5.74 -18.46 14.40
CA VAL A 55 -6.72 -19.10 15.28
C VAL A 55 -7.18 -20.45 14.70
N LEU A 56 -7.34 -20.53 13.38
CA LEU A 56 -7.76 -21.75 12.71
C LEU A 56 -6.77 -22.91 12.89
N MET A 57 -5.49 -22.65 13.11
CA MET A 57 -4.51 -23.72 13.37
C MET A 57 -4.91 -24.59 14.57
N PHE A 58 -5.66 -24.03 15.55
CA PHE A 58 -6.17 -24.79 16.69
C PHE A 58 -7.37 -25.67 16.36
N VAL A 59 -8.06 -25.41 15.26
CA VAL A 59 -9.27 -26.16 14.84
C VAL A 59 -8.92 -27.38 13.98
N PHE A 60 -7.89 -27.31 13.16
CA PHE A 60 -7.50 -28.38 12.24
C PHE A 60 -7.13 -29.72 12.91
N PRO A 61 -6.46 -29.76 14.09
CA PRO A 61 -6.20 -31.02 14.78
C PRO A 61 -7.45 -31.82 15.14
N LEU A 62 -8.58 -31.12 15.42
CA LEU A 62 -9.88 -31.82 15.66
C LEU A 62 -10.34 -32.63 14.47
N LEU A 63 -10.05 -32.16 13.26
CA LEU A 63 -10.40 -32.85 12.02
C LEU A 63 -9.41 -33.97 11.71
N THR A 64 -8.11 -33.78 11.92
CA THR A 64 -7.05 -34.66 11.46
C THR A 64 -6.68 -35.78 12.44
N MET A 65 -6.88 -35.58 13.76
CA MET A 65 -6.43 -36.49 14.80
C MET A 65 -6.95 -37.93 14.65
N ARG A 66 -8.09 -38.14 13.98
CA ARG A 66 -8.78 -39.45 13.87
C ARG A 66 -8.48 -40.21 12.60
N VAL A 67 -7.87 -39.58 11.60
CA VAL A 67 -7.77 -40.07 10.22
C VAL A 67 -7.12 -41.46 10.12
N LEU A 68 -6.04 -41.66 10.86
CA LEU A 68 -5.29 -42.94 10.85
C LEU A 68 -5.17 -43.53 12.25
N SER A 69 -5.18 -42.73 13.31
CA SER A 69 -5.06 -43.22 14.69
C SER A 69 -6.21 -44.16 15.09
N VAL A 70 -7.45 -43.87 14.66
CA VAL A 70 -8.61 -44.71 14.95
C VAL A 70 -8.50 -46.07 14.27
N GLU A 71 -8.02 -46.13 13.03
CA GLU A 71 -7.83 -47.37 12.29
C GLU A 71 -6.75 -48.24 12.93
N LYS A 72 -5.65 -47.67 13.38
CA LYS A 72 -4.59 -48.34 14.14
C LYS A 72 -5.12 -48.88 15.46
N ARG A 73 -5.84 -48.08 16.22
CA ARG A 73 -6.45 -48.47 17.50
C ARG A 73 -7.41 -49.63 17.35
N ASN A 74 -8.24 -49.60 16.30
CA ASN A 74 -9.25 -50.66 16.02
C ASN A 74 -8.68 -51.83 15.24
N LYS A 75 -7.37 -51.81 14.90
CA LYS A 75 -6.68 -52.83 14.06
C LYS A 75 -7.30 -53.03 12.67
N THR A 76 -8.10 -52.03 12.20
CA THR A 76 -8.69 -52.06 10.86
C THR A 76 -7.67 -51.67 9.78
N ASP A 77 -6.54 -51.10 10.18
CA ASP A 77 -5.38 -50.87 9.31
C ASP A 77 -4.87 -52.17 8.67
N GLN A 78 -4.91 -53.30 9.38
CA GLN A 78 -4.47 -54.58 8.86
C GLN A 78 -5.37 -55.04 7.68
N LEU A 79 -6.69 -54.85 7.77
CA LEU A 79 -7.62 -55.14 6.68
C LEU A 79 -7.38 -54.25 5.45
N LEU A 80 -7.03 -52.96 5.68
CA LEU A 80 -6.72 -52.05 4.59
C LEU A 80 -5.39 -52.38 3.92
N LEU A 81 -4.40 -52.84 4.67
CA LEU A 81 -3.06 -53.18 4.17
C LEU A 81 -3.02 -54.53 3.44
N THR A 82 -3.96 -55.44 3.74
CA THR A 82 -4.12 -56.72 3.04
C THR A 82 -4.98 -56.63 1.77
N ALA A 83 -5.73 -55.51 1.61
CA ALA A 83 -6.49 -55.26 0.40
C ALA A 83 -5.57 -55.04 -0.82
N PRO A 84 -5.96 -55.40 -2.06
CA PRO A 84 -5.15 -55.21 -3.26
C PRO A 84 -5.16 -53.77 -3.73
N VAL A 85 -4.79 -52.85 -2.84
CA VAL A 85 -4.78 -51.36 -3.07
C VAL A 85 -3.45 -50.78 -2.59
N ARG A 86 -2.94 -49.79 -3.32
CA ARG A 86 -1.71 -49.10 -2.92
C ARG A 86 -1.97 -48.24 -1.68
N VAL A 87 -1.09 -48.28 -0.70
CA VAL A 87 -1.15 -47.47 0.54
C VAL A 87 -1.31 -45.97 0.23
N SER A 88 -0.58 -45.49 -0.78
CA SER A 88 -0.70 -44.09 -1.21
C SER A 88 -2.14 -43.74 -1.65
N SER A 89 -2.85 -44.61 -2.30
CA SER A 89 -4.25 -44.36 -2.72
C SER A 89 -5.21 -44.28 -1.54
N ILE A 90 -4.92 -44.98 -0.43
CA ILE A 90 -5.69 -44.89 0.82
C ILE A 90 -5.44 -43.52 1.47
N ILE A 91 -4.16 -43.16 1.63
CA ILE A 91 -3.77 -41.88 2.27
C ILE A 91 -4.30 -40.68 1.48
N VAL A 92 -4.11 -40.67 0.15
CA VAL A 92 -4.60 -39.57 -0.70
C VAL A 92 -6.13 -39.50 -0.68
N GLY A 93 -6.84 -40.66 -0.68
CA GLY A 93 -8.31 -40.66 -0.57
C GLY A 93 -8.82 -40.07 0.73
N LYS A 94 -8.15 -40.37 1.85
CA LYS A 94 -8.45 -39.75 3.16
C LYS A 94 -8.12 -38.25 3.20
N PHE A 95 -6.98 -37.85 2.68
CA PHE A 95 -6.57 -36.45 2.58
C PHE A 95 -7.57 -35.64 1.73
N LEU A 96 -8.01 -36.14 0.58
CA LEU A 96 -9.00 -35.44 -0.24
C LEU A 96 -10.36 -35.28 0.47
N ALA A 97 -10.75 -36.24 1.32
CA ALA A 97 -11.94 -36.06 2.15
C ALA A 97 -11.79 -34.91 3.18
N LEU A 98 -10.59 -34.75 3.78
CA LEU A 98 -10.29 -33.63 4.66
C LEU A 98 -10.34 -32.31 3.89
N VAL A 99 -9.70 -32.23 2.72
CA VAL A 99 -9.70 -30.99 1.89
C VAL A 99 -11.14 -30.62 1.51
N THR A 100 -12.01 -31.59 1.20
CA THR A 100 -13.42 -31.32 0.93
C THR A 100 -14.13 -30.73 2.15
N MET A 101 -13.84 -31.21 3.37
CA MET A 101 -14.39 -30.63 4.60
C MET A 101 -13.92 -29.19 4.81
N VAL A 102 -12.66 -28.90 4.49
CA VAL A 102 -12.11 -27.52 4.54
C VAL A 102 -12.80 -26.64 3.49
N CYS A 103 -12.95 -27.11 2.26
CA CYS A 103 -13.66 -26.36 1.20
C CYS A 103 -15.10 -26.02 1.62
N LEU A 104 -15.81 -26.97 2.22
CA LEU A 104 -17.18 -26.74 2.72
C LEU A 104 -17.20 -25.72 3.85
N ALA A 105 -16.25 -25.79 4.78
CA ALA A 105 -16.14 -24.81 5.86
C ALA A 105 -15.83 -23.39 5.33
N CYS A 106 -14.99 -23.27 4.30
CA CYS A 106 -14.65 -21.97 3.68
C CYS A 106 -15.82 -21.34 2.90
N LEU A 107 -16.93 -22.04 2.64
CA LEU A 107 -18.12 -21.44 2.00
C LEU A 107 -18.73 -20.29 2.82
N ILE A 108 -18.44 -20.22 4.12
CA ILE A 108 -18.86 -19.07 4.95
C ILE A 108 -18.26 -17.76 4.45
N PHE A 109 -17.01 -17.76 3.96
CA PHE A 109 -16.40 -16.57 3.38
C PHE A 109 -17.01 -16.19 2.02
N VAL A 110 -17.47 -17.17 1.25
CA VAL A 110 -18.21 -16.90 0.00
C VAL A 110 -19.57 -16.26 0.35
N ALA A 111 -20.25 -16.77 1.36
CA ALA A 111 -21.50 -16.15 1.84
C ALA A 111 -21.26 -14.74 2.39
N ALA A 112 -20.19 -14.54 3.15
CA ALA A 112 -19.79 -13.21 3.64
C ALA A 112 -19.50 -12.23 2.50
N LEU A 113 -18.79 -12.66 1.45
CA LEU A 113 -18.52 -11.87 0.26
C LEU A 113 -19.82 -11.38 -0.41
N LEU A 114 -20.81 -12.27 -0.54
CA LEU A 114 -22.10 -11.91 -1.12
C LEU A 114 -22.92 -10.98 -0.22
N ILE A 115 -22.77 -11.08 1.10
CA ILE A 115 -23.41 -10.16 2.06
C ILE A 115 -22.78 -8.77 1.96
N VAL A 116 -21.44 -8.70 2.05
CA VAL A 116 -20.71 -7.42 2.01
C VAL A 116 -20.93 -6.69 0.69
N ALA A 117 -20.99 -7.41 -0.43
CA ALA A 117 -21.25 -6.85 -1.75
C ALA A 117 -22.61 -6.14 -1.90
N GLN A 118 -23.54 -6.33 -0.97
CA GLN A 118 -24.82 -5.60 -0.96
C GLN A 118 -24.71 -4.19 -0.36
N TYR A 119 -23.63 -3.93 0.37
CA TYR A 119 -23.44 -2.67 1.13
C TYR A 119 -22.30 -1.80 0.57
N GLY A 120 -21.54 -2.28 -0.41
CA GLY A 120 -20.51 -1.51 -1.07
C GLY A 120 -19.72 -2.28 -2.09
N GLU A 121 -18.74 -1.63 -2.70
CA GLU A 121 -17.88 -2.25 -3.70
C GLU A 121 -16.89 -3.23 -3.06
N VAL A 122 -16.81 -4.44 -3.61
CA VAL A 122 -15.92 -5.50 -3.16
C VAL A 122 -14.96 -5.94 -4.26
N SER A 123 -13.73 -6.26 -3.90
CA SER A 123 -12.79 -6.89 -4.82
C SER A 123 -13.03 -8.41 -4.87
N TYR A 124 -13.80 -8.87 -5.88
CA TYR A 124 -14.09 -10.31 -6.06
C TYR A 124 -12.83 -11.13 -6.33
N LYS A 125 -11.90 -10.61 -7.13
CA LYS A 125 -10.66 -11.31 -7.50
C LYS A 125 -9.79 -11.58 -6.28
N GLU A 126 -9.52 -10.54 -5.49
CA GLU A 126 -8.73 -10.63 -4.26
C GLU A 126 -9.39 -11.53 -3.22
N SER A 127 -10.71 -11.36 -2.99
CA SER A 127 -11.47 -12.15 -2.03
C SER A 127 -11.47 -13.64 -2.41
N LEU A 128 -11.69 -14.00 -3.67
CA LEU A 128 -11.65 -15.38 -4.14
C LEU A 128 -10.25 -15.98 -4.05
N LEU A 129 -9.20 -15.19 -4.34
CA LEU A 129 -7.81 -15.62 -4.15
C LEU A 129 -7.51 -15.91 -2.68
N SER A 130 -7.94 -15.05 -1.77
CA SER A 130 -7.75 -15.23 -0.33
C SER A 130 -8.48 -16.48 0.20
N ILE A 131 -9.71 -16.74 -0.28
CA ILE A 131 -10.46 -17.97 0.03
C ILE A 131 -9.73 -19.21 -0.51
N PHE A 132 -9.26 -19.17 -1.77
CA PHE A 132 -8.47 -20.25 -2.37
C PHE A 132 -7.19 -20.51 -1.55
N SER A 133 -6.52 -19.46 -1.14
CA SER A 133 -5.29 -19.52 -0.33
C SER A 133 -5.54 -20.13 1.04
N LEU A 134 -6.68 -19.83 1.67
CA LEU A 134 -7.11 -20.45 2.92
C LEU A 134 -7.37 -21.96 2.76
N VAL A 135 -8.00 -22.38 1.65
CA VAL A 135 -8.19 -23.79 1.34
C VAL A 135 -6.84 -24.49 1.13
N LEU A 136 -5.92 -23.86 0.41
CA LEU A 136 -4.57 -24.39 0.17
C LEU A 136 -3.78 -24.50 1.48
N PHE A 137 -3.80 -23.45 2.32
CA PHE A 137 -3.20 -23.46 3.65
C PHE A 137 -3.79 -24.55 4.54
N GLY A 138 -5.12 -24.66 4.61
CA GLY A 138 -5.81 -25.72 5.33
C GLY A 138 -5.43 -27.12 4.80
N SER A 139 -5.20 -27.25 3.50
CA SER A 139 -4.73 -28.52 2.91
C SER A 139 -3.32 -28.87 3.37
N VAL A 140 -2.41 -27.89 3.47
CA VAL A 140 -1.07 -28.09 4.04
C VAL A 140 -1.18 -28.54 5.50
N LEU A 141 -1.98 -27.85 6.32
CA LEU A 141 -2.20 -28.22 7.73
C LEU A 141 -2.80 -29.65 7.84
N CYS A 142 -3.77 -29.98 7.02
CA CYS A 142 -4.34 -31.32 6.96
C CYS A 142 -3.28 -32.39 6.60
N SER A 143 -2.35 -32.12 5.70
CA SER A 143 -1.30 -33.08 5.32
C SER A 143 -0.35 -33.37 6.49
N ILE A 144 0.04 -32.32 7.25
CA ILE A 144 0.84 -32.44 8.47
C ILE A 144 0.07 -33.26 9.53
N GLY A 145 -1.21 -32.95 9.73
CA GLY A 145 -2.05 -33.64 10.72
C GLY A 145 -2.28 -35.14 10.35
N VAL A 146 -2.43 -35.47 9.04
CA VAL A 146 -2.49 -36.86 8.58
C VAL A 146 -1.19 -37.60 8.93
N PHE A 147 -0.04 -36.99 8.76
CA PHE A 147 1.25 -37.57 9.13
C PHE A 147 1.34 -37.79 10.64
N MET A 148 0.98 -36.81 11.47
CA MET A 148 0.99 -36.94 12.94
C MET A 148 0.02 -37.99 13.42
N SER A 149 -1.18 -38.11 12.78
CA SER A 149 -2.13 -39.18 13.07
C SER A 149 -1.61 -40.56 12.67
N ALA A 150 -0.70 -40.67 11.70
CA ALA A 150 -0.05 -41.93 11.33
C ALA A 150 0.99 -42.41 12.36
N LEU A 151 1.52 -41.55 13.20
CA LEU A 151 2.58 -41.89 14.17
C LEU A 151 2.06 -42.61 15.42
N THR A 152 0.77 -42.44 15.79
CA THR A 152 0.19 -42.93 17.04
C THR A 152 -1.15 -43.61 16.86
N GLU A 153 -1.52 -44.49 17.81
CA GLU A 153 -2.84 -45.13 17.91
C GLU A 153 -3.84 -44.32 18.74
N HIS A 154 -3.32 -43.32 19.53
CA HIS A 154 -4.12 -42.52 20.43
C HIS A 154 -4.49 -41.18 19.79
N GLN A 155 -5.80 -40.89 19.68
CA GLN A 155 -6.32 -39.69 19.05
C GLN A 155 -5.83 -38.39 19.75
N ILE A 156 -5.82 -38.39 21.09
CA ILE A 156 -5.38 -37.22 21.87
C ILE A 156 -3.89 -36.97 21.65
N ILE A 157 -3.06 -38.03 21.64
CA ILE A 157 -1.63 -37.88 21.35
C ILE A 157 -1.41 -37.37 19.91
N ALA A 158 -2.20 -37.85 18.95
CA ALA A 158 -2.17 -37.35 17.58
C ALA A 158 -2.47 -35.83 17.52
N ALA A 159 -3.48 -35.37 18.27
CA ALA A 159 -3.81 -33.94 18.35
C ALA A 159 -2.66 -33.12 18.96
N VAL A 160 -2.10 -33.56 20.08
CA VAL A 160 -0.98 -32.88 20.75
C VAL A 160 0.26 -32.81 19.86
N LEU A 161 0.60 -33.90 19.17
CA LEU A 161 1.69 -33.91 18.19
C LEU A 161 1.42 -32.96 17.02
N THR A 162 0.17 -32.87 16.56
CA THR A 162 -0.22 -31.95 15.49
C THR A 162 -0.09 -30.50 15.94
N TYR A 163 -0.54 -30.14 17.16
CA TYR A 163 -0.34 -28.80 17.72
C TYR A 163 1.15 -28.45 17.85
N GLY A 164 1.95 -29.39 18.38
CA GLY A 164 3.40 -29.19 18.49
C GLY A 164 4.05 -28.95 17.11
N ALA A 165 3.65 -29.73 16.09
CA ALA A 165 4.15 -29.57 14.74
C ALA A 165 3.74 -28.22 14.13
N TYR A 166 2.50 -27.78 14.34
CA TYR A 166 2.04 -26.48 13.85
C TYR A 166 2.81 -25.32 14.50
N ILE A 167 2.94 -25.33 15.84
CA ILE A 167 3.73 -24.33 16.57
C ILE A 167 5.16 -24.30 16.03
N PHE A 168 5.78 -25.48 15.86
CA PHE A 168 7.15 -25.55 15.38
C PHE A 168 7.31 -25.06 13.94
N ILE A 169 6.42 -25.44 13.02
CA ILE A 169 6.54 -25.12 11.58
C ILE A 169 6.08 -23.68 11.28
N LEU A 170 5.09 -23.17 12.03
CA LEU A 170 4.51 -21.85 11.74
C LEU A 170 5.17 -20.73 12.54
N LEU A 171 5.47 -20.93 13.83
CA LEU A 171 5.94 -19.83 14.68
C LEU A 171 7.46 -19.81 14.87
N VAL A 172 8.13 -20.97 14.86
CA VAL A 172 9.56 -21.02 15.15
C VAL A 172 10.41 -20.38 14.03
N PRO A 173 10.15 -20.59 12.72
CA PRO A 173 11.00 -20.01 11.69
C PRO A 173 11.07 -18.49 11.71
N SER A 174 9.94 -17.81 11.83
CA SER A 174 9.89 -16.33 11.84
C SER A 174 10.65 -15.76 13.06
N ASN A 175 10.48 -16.37 14.25
CA ASN A 175 11.21 -15.95 15.44
C ASN A 175 12.72 -16.24 15.36
N LEU A 176 13.13 -17.36 14.76
CA LEU A 176 14.54 -17.66 14.52
C LEU A 176 15.18 -16.70 13.51
N GLN A 177 14.47 -16.28 12.47
CA GLN A 177 14.96 -15.26 11.54
C GLN A 177 15.27 -13.96 12.27
N MET A 178 14.42 -13.54 13.21
CA MET A 178 14.64 -12.36 14.03
C MET A 178 15.87 -12.51 14.94
N LEU A 179 16.04 -13.67 15.59
CA LEU A 179 17.18 -13.93 16.47
C LEU A 179 18.52 -14.01 15.73
N PHE A 180 18.52 -14.56 14.53
CA PHE A 180 19.74 -14.74 13.72
C PHE A 180 19.85 -13.70 12.59
N SER A 181 19.20 -12.54 12.72
CA SER A 181 19.17 -11.46 11.72
C SER A 181 20.58 -10.99 11.29
N SER A 182 21.60 -11.17 12.12
CA SER A 182 23.00 -10.85 11.79
C SER A 182 23.70 -11.87 10.86
N ASN A 183 23.09 -13.05 10.63
CA ASN A 183 23.68 -14.10 9.78
C ASN A 183 22.80 -14.36 8.56
N GLU A 184 23.13 -13.71 7.46
CA GLU A 184 22.40 -13.76 6.20
C GLU A 184 22.15 -15.19 5.68
N THR A 185 23.14 -16.08 5.81
CA THR A 185 23.02 -17.47 5.34
C THR A 185 21.99 -18.24 6.16
N LEU A 186 22.00 -18.08 7.50
CA LEU A 186 21.02 -18.73 8.37
C LEU A 186 19.62 -18.18 8.12
N VAL A 187 19.45 -16.87 7.97
CA VAL A 187 18.16 -16.25 7.65
C VAL A 187 17.59 -16.78 6.33
N LYS A 188 18.41 -16.90 5.28
CA LYS A 188 17.98 -17.48 3.98
C LYS A 188 17.55 -18.95 4.11
N ILE A 189 18.27 -19.76 4.91
CA ILE A 189 17.92 -21.17 5.13
C ILE A 189 16.63 -21.29 5.94
N ILE A 190 16.50 -20.54 7.02
CA ILE A 190 15.30 -20.55 7.88
C ILE A 190 14.07 -20.03 7.11
N GLY A 191 14.23 -18.94 6.35
CA GLY A 191 13.18 -18.38 5.50
C GLY A 191 12.70 -19.33 4.39
N ALA A 192 13.55 -20.28 3.97
CA ALA A 192 13.13 -21.30 3.02
C ALA A 192 12.14 -22.31 3.60
N ILE A 193 12.00 -22.38 4.93
CA ILE A 193 11.12 -23.30 5.67
C ILE A 193 9.90 -22.56 6.23
N ASP A 194 9.92 -21.22 6.25
CA ASP A 194 8.85 -20.40 6.77
C ASP A 194 7.58 -20.51 5.94
N LEU A 195 6.59 -21.22 6.50
CA LEU A 195 5.32 -21.47 5.83
C LEU A 195 4.39 -20.25 5.88
N ILE A 196 4.47 -19.42 6.94
CA ILE A 196 3.59 -18.25 7.08
C ILE A 196 3.93 -17.21 6.01
N SER A 197 5.20 -16.90 5.80
CA SER A 197 5.64 -15.93 4.82
C SER A 197 5.20 -16.27 3.40
N VAL A 198 5.13 -17.57 3.08
CA VAL A 198 4.65 -18.07 1.77
C VAL A 198 3.17 -17.77 1.56
N PHE A 199 2.34 -17.80 2.62
CA PHE A 199 0.90 -17.56 2.51
C PHE A 199 0.51 -16.09 2.74
N ASP A 200 1.40 -15.24 3.25
CA ASP A 200 1.11 -13.81 3.47
C ASP A 200 0.82 -13.09 2.14
N ARG A 201 1.60 -13.35 1.09
CA ARG A 201 1.39 -12.78 -0.26
C ARG A 201 0.02 -13.13 -0.86
N PRO A 202 -0.40 -14.42 -0.95
CA PRO A 202 -1.71 -14.78 -1.45
C PRO A 202 -2.88 -14.20 -0.63
N PHE A 203 -2.71 -14.05 0.68
CA PHE A 203 -3.70 -13.36 1.52
C PHE A 203 -3.75 -11.86 1.28
N SER A 204 -2.69 -11.27 0.75
CA SER A 204 -2.61 -9.84 0.37
C SER A 204 -3.00 -9.60 -1.10
N GLY A 205 -3.54 -10.60 -1.81
CA GLY A 205 -4.01 -10.45 -3.18
C GLY A 205 -2.96 -10.76 -4.28
N ILE A 206 -1.79 -11.29 -3.91
CA ILE A 206 -0.72 -11.63 -4.87
C ILE A 206 -0.68 -13.14 -5.07
N LEU A 207 -1.02 -13.59 -6.27
CA LEU A 207 -0.87 -14.99 -6.64
C LEU A 207 0.51 -15.24 -7.24
N ASN A 208 1.35 -16.04 -6.58
CA ASN A 208 2.63 -16.47 -7.15
C ASN A 208 2.66 -17.99 -7.30
N ALA A 209 2.97 -18.46 -8.52
CA ALA A 209 3.04 -19.89 -8.81
C ALA A 209 4.13 -20.61 -7.98
N LYS A 210 5.17 -19.90 -7.53
CA LYS A 210 6.20 -20.45 -6.63
C LYS A 210 5.62 -20.85 -5.28
N ASP A 211 4.71 -20.03 -4.74
CA ASP A 211 4.07 -20.27 -3.44
C ASP A 211 3.12 -21.48 -3.51
N ILE A 212 2.39 -21.62 -4.63
CA ILE A 212 1.55 -22.80 -4.90
C ILE A 212 2.40 -24.06 -5.02
N LEU A 213 3.50 -24.01 -5.77
CA LEU A 213 4.41 -25.15 -5.92
C LEU A 213 4.99 -25.56 -4.57
N TYR A 214 5.40 -24.59 -3.75
CA TYR A 214 5.89 -24.86 -2.40
C TYR A 214 4.83 -25.54 -1.53
N ALA A 215 3.60 -25.02 -1.50
CA ALA A 215 2.49 -25.61 -0.73
C ALA A 215 2.19 -27.06 -1.18
N ILE A 216 2.15 -27.32 -2.49
CA ILE A 216 1.97 -28.67 -3.05
C ILE A 216 3.16 -29.56 -2.64
N SER A 217 4.37 -29.03 -2.65
CA SER A 217 5.58 -29.76 -2.24
C SER A 217 5.49 -30.23 -0.80
N VAL A 218 5.07 -29.35 0.12
CA VAL A 218 4.87 -29.68 1.54
C VAL A 218 3.79 -30.76 1.70
N ILE A 219 2.65 -30.64 0.99
CA ILE A 219 1.59 -31.66 1.00
C ILE A 219 2.13 -33.02 0.57
N VAL A 220 2.86 -33.08 -0.55
CA VAL A 220 3.41 -34.32 -1.08
C VAL A 220 4.42 -34.95 -0.11
N ILE A 221 5.29 -34.14 0.51
CA ILE A 221 6.25 -34.59 1.52
C ILE A 221 5.52 -35.26 2.69
N PHE A 222 4.56 -34.60 3.32
CA PHE A 222 3.88 -35.14 4.49
C PHE A 222 2.99 -36.33 4.17
N LEU A 223 2.32 -36.36 3.00
CA LEU A 223 1.54 -37.53 2.58
C LEU A 223 2.43 -38.74 2.27
N THR A 224 3.61 -38.55 1.68
CA THR A 224 4.56 -39.65 1.44
C THR A 224 5.13 -40.20 2.75
N LEU A 225 5.43 -39.33 3.71
CA LEU A 225 5.84 -39.71 5.06
C LEU A 225 4.72 -40.46 5.78
N ALA A 226 3.47 -40.00 5.71
CA ALA A 226 2.31 -40.67 6.28
C ALA A 226 2.10 -42.09 5.66
N ALA A 227 2.21 -42.18 4.33
CA ALA A 227 2.11 -43.46 3.64
C ALA A 227 3.21 -44.45 4.04
N ARG A 228 4.41 -43.94 4.27
CA ARG A 228 5.56 -44.73 4.73
C ARG A 228 5.36 -45.27 6.15
N VAL A 229 4.93 -44.41 7.07
CA VAL A 229 4.67 -44.83 8.46
C VAL A 229 3.51 -45.81 8.56
N PHE A 230 2.41 -45.53 7.84
CA PHE A 230 1.23 -46.38 7.84
C PHE A 230 1.52 -47.74 7.19
N GLY A 231 2.30 -47.78 6.12
CA GLY A 231 2.66 -49.03 5.43
C GLY A 231 3.74 -49.87 6.12
N LYS A 232 4.42 -49.34 7.17
CA LYS A 232 5.50 -50.05 7.87
C LYS A 232 5.05 -51.35 8.53
N SER A 233 3.83 -51.41 9.04
CA SER A 233 3.24 -52.61 9.66
C SER A 233 3.00 -53.78 8.70
N SER A 234 3.04 -53.54 7.38
CA SER A 234 2.88 -54.59 6.35
C SER A 234 4.19 -55.24 5.90
N LEU A 235 5.35 -54.76 6.40
CA LEU A 235 6.66 -55.28 5.98
C LEU A 235 7.08 -56.48 6.83
N SER A 236 7.28 -57.65 6.19
CA SER A 236 7.81 -58.83 6.86
C SER A 236 9.30 -58.66 7.19
N VAL A 237 9.71 -59.27 8.33
CA VAL A 237 11.15 -59.36 8.72
C VAL A 237 11.78 -60.48 7.90
N SER A 238 11.98 -60.24 6.61
CA SER A 238 12.57 -61.19 5.66
C SER A 238 13.53 -60.46 4.74
N LEU A 239 14.45 -61.15 4.04
CA LEU A 239 15.34 -60.56 3.05
C LEU A 239 14.59 -59.79 1.96
N VAL A 240 13.43 -60.34 1.53
CA VAL A 240 12.53 -59.70 0.55
C VAL A 240 11.90 -58.43 1.15
N GLY A 241 11.47 -58.51 2.41
CA GLY A 241 10.94 -57.33 3.14
C GLY A 241 11.98 -56.23 3.31
N MET A 242 13.23 -56.58 3.61
CA MET A 242 14.35 -55.67 3.73
C MET A 242 14.71 -55.01 2.39
N LYS A 243 14.73 -55.75 1.28
CA LYS A 243 14.93 -55.20 -0.05
C LYS A 243 13.81 -54.24 -0.44
N LYS A 244 12.55 -54.56 -0.17
CA LYS A 244 11.39 -53.69 -0.40
C LYS A 244 11.45 -52.44 0.48
N PHE A 245 11.93 -52.55 1.73
CA PHE A 245 12.16 -51.40 2.62
C PHE A 245 13.17 -50.42 2.03
N TRP A 246 14.33 -50.89 1.62
CA TRP A 246 15.36 -50.03 1.04
C TRP A 246 14.92 -49.40 -0.29
N MET A 247 14.27 -50.19 -1.18
CA MET A 247 13.76 -49.67 -2.45
C MET A 247 12.72 -48.56 -2.26
N THR A 248 11.81 -48.70 -1.29
CA THR A 248 10.83 -47.63 -0.98
C THR A 248 11.47 -46.42 -0.30
N THR A 249 12.53 -46.63 0.51
CA THR A 249 13.29 -45.52 1.13
C THR A 249 14.04 -44.73 0.08
N PHE A 250 14.77 -45.39 -0.83
CA PHE A 250 15.43 -44.72 -1.94
C PHE A 250 14.45 -43.97 -2.86
N GLY A 251 13.30 -44.59 -3.15
CA GLY A 251 12.23 -43.94 -3.91
C GLY A 251 11.71 -42.65 -3.21
N MET A 252 11.56 -42.66 -1.90
CA MET A 252 11.18 -41.48 -1.12
C MET A 252 12.26 -40.39 -1.14
N ILE A 253 13.52 -40.77 -0.98
CA ILE A 253 14.65 -39.82 -1.07
C ILE A 253 14.71 -39.20 -2.47
N ALA A 254 14.50 -40.01 -3.52
CA ALA A 254 14.46 -39.49 -4.89
C ALA A 254 13.31 -38.51 -5.12
N ILE A 255 12.10 -38.78 -4.57
CA ILE A 255 10.97 -37.86 -4.61
C ILE A 255 11.31 -36.54 -3.89
N PHE A 256 11.93 -36.61 -2.70
CA PHE A 256 12.32 -35.41 -1.96
C PHE A 256 13.38 -34.61 -2.71
N ALA A 257 14.40 -35.25 -3.26
CA ALA A 257 15.42 -34.60 -4.08
C ALA A 257 14.79 -33.92 -5.31
N LEU A 258 13.84 -34.56 -5.96
CA LEU A 258 13.12 -34.00 -7.11
C LEU A 258 12.27 -32.79 -6.69
N ILE A 259 11.58 -32.86 -5.56
CA ILE A 259 10.78 -31.74 -5.03
C ILE A 259 11.69 -30.54 -4.69
N VAL A 260 12.79 -30.79 -3.99
CA VAL A 260 13.76 -29.72 -3.64
C VAL A 260 14.36 -29.13 -4.92
N GLY A 261 14.79 -29.97 -5.86
CA GLY A 261 15.33 -29.53 -7.15
C GLY A 261 14.33 -28.69 -7.95
N ALA A 262 13.06 -29.13 -8.01
CA ALA A 262 11.98 -28.39 -8.68
C ALA A 262 11.75 -27.03 -8.03
N ASN A 263 11.72 -26.95 -6.70
CA ASN A 263 11.54 -25.67 -5.99
C ASN A 263 12.74 -24.73 -6.22
N ILE A 264 13.97 -25.24 -6.18
CA ILE A 264 15.18 -24.45 -6.46
C ILE A 264 15.17 -23.93 -7.91
N ALA A 265 14.86 -24.80 -8.87
CA ALA A 265 14.79 -24.41 -10.29
C ALA A 265 13.69 -23.36 -10.53
N PHE A 266 12.51 -23.54 -9.90
CA PHE A 266 11.38 -22.64 -10.08
C PHE A 266 11.58 -21.28 -9.37
N ARG A 267 12.37 -21.24 -8.29
CA ARG A 267 12.79 -19.98 -7.64
C ARG A 267 13.61 -19.08 -8.56
N GLN A 268 14.36 -19.65 -9.51
CA GLN A 268 15.16 -18.89 -10.48
C GLN A 268 14.32 -18.26 -11.61
N VAL A 269 13.08 -18.71 -11.78
CA VAL A 269 12.16 -18.09 -12.76
C VAL A 269 11.84 -16.68 -12.29
N ASN A 270 11.92 -15.71 -13.19
CA ASN A 270 11.60 -14.32 -12.88
C ASN A 270 10.13 -14.17 -12.48
N ASP A 271 9.84 -13.43 -11.40
CA ASP A 271 8.49 -13.20 -10.86
C ASP A 271 7.55 -12.59 -11.91
N LYS A 272 8.06 -11.81 -12.84
CA LYS A 272 7.33 -11.27 -14.00
C LYS A 272 6.46 -12.30 -14.75
N TYR A 273 6.88 -13.58 -14.80
CA TYR A 273 6.18 -14.64 -15.54
C TYR A 273 5.28 -15.51 -14.65
N VAL A 274 5.43 -15.44 -13.36
CA VAL A 274 4.80 -16.37 -12.40
C VAL A 274 4.00 -15.68 -11.31
N GLN A 275 4.00 -14.35 -11.26
CA GLN A 275 3.24 -13.54 -10.33
C GLN A 275 2.08 -12.86 -11.03
N LEU A 276 0.91 -12.88 -10.39
CA LEU A 276 -0.30 -12.20 -10.82
C LEU A 276 -0.83 -11.38 -9.65
N ASP A 277 -0.95 -10.08 -9.86
CA ASP A 277 -1.57 -9.15 -8.92
C ASP A 277 -3.08 -9.15 -9.14
N MET A 278 -3.84 -9.50 -8.11
CA MET A 278 -5.31 -9.54 -8.11
C MET A 278 -5.93 -8.45 -7.23
N THR A 279 -5.10 -7.54 -6.68
CA THR A 279 -5.58 -6.38 -5.93
C THR A 279 -6.39 -5.43 -6.82
N LYS A 280 -7.32 -4.68 -6.23
CA LYS A 280 -8.21 -3.76 -6.97
C LYS A 280 -7.43 -2.71 -7.77
N THR A 281 -6.35 -2.19 -7.21
CA THR A 281 -5.53 -1.09 -7.74
C THR A 281 -4.20 -1.54 -8.34
N SER A 282 -3.99 -2.85 -8.53
CA SER A 282 -2.69 -3.41 -8.98
C SER A 282 -1.52 -2.90 -8.13
N PHE A 283 -1.69 -2.96 -6.81
CA PHE A 283 -0.78 -2.41 -5.81
C PHE A 283 0.68 -2.81 -6.01
N PHE A 284 0.90 -4.03 -6.44
CA PHE A 284 2.22 -4.65 -6.49
C PHE A 284 2.74 -4.85 -7.90
N THR A 285 2.17 -4.15 -8.89
CA THR A 285 2.59 -4.22 -10.29
C THR A 285 2.96 -2.83 -10.77
N LEU A 286 4.12 -2.68 -11.43
CA LEU A 286 4.51 -1.41 -12.06
C LEU A 286 3.52 -1.03 -13.15
N THR A 287 3.29 0.28 -13.32
CA THR A 287 2.51 0.84 -14.42
C THR A 287 3.18 0.58 -15.76
N ASP A 288 2.44 0.71 -16.83
CA ASP A 288 3.01 0.49 -18.17
C ASP A 288 4.00 1.61 -18.54
N ASP A 289 3.77 2.83 -18.07
CA ASP A 289 4.67 3.97 -18.26
C ASP A 289 6.03 3.74 -17.60
N THR A 290 6.05 3.29 -16.33
CA THR A 290 7.28 2.89 -15.64
C THR A 290 7.99 1.74 -16.37
N LYS A 291 7.24 0.73 -16.84
CA LYS A 291 7.84 -0.39 -17.59
C LYS A 291 8.46 0.06 -18.90
N ASP A 292 7.84 1.00 -19.58
CA ASP A 292 8.35 1.54 -20.86
C ASP A 292 9.56 2.44 -20.63
N LEU A 293 9.57 3.27 -19.59
CA LEU A 293 10.77 3.98 -19.13
C LEU A 293 11.95 3.02 -18.90
N LEU A 294 11.72 1.97 -18.11
CA LEU A 294 12.77 1.00 -17.75
C LEU A 294 13.30 0.19 -18.93
N LYS A 295 12.46 -0.13 -19.94
CA LYS A 295 12.88 -0.82 -21.16
C LYS A 295 13.77 0.06 -22.03
N ASN A 296 13.48 1.37 -22.07
CA ASN A 296 14.15 2.35 -22.89
C ASN A 296 15.34 3.02 -22.18
N LEU A 297 15.66 2.57 -20.96
CA LEU A 297 16.74 3.12 -20.16
C LEU A 297 18.10 2.68 -20.72
N ASP A 298 18.84 3.63 -21.30
CA ASP A 298 20.18 3.37 -21.88
C ASP A 298 21.32 3.58 -20.88
N THR A 299 21.11 4.40 -19.83
CA THR A 299 22.08 4.75 -18.81
C THR A 299 21.95 3.86 -17.58
N GLU A 300 23.07 3.55 -16.93
CA GLU A 300 23.06 2.76 -15.69
C GLU A 300 22.53 3.61 -14.53
N VAL A 301 21.53 3.10 -13.83
CA VAL A 301 20.98 3.68 -12.60
C VAL A 301 21.14 2.67 -11.46
N THR A 302 21.71 3.12 -10.36
CA THR A 302 21.96 2.28 -9.18
C THR A 302 21.08 2.73 -8.02
N PHE A 303 20.29 1.81 -7.47
CA PHE A 303 19.53 1.98 -6.24
C PHE A 303 20.36 1.51 -5.05
N HIS A 304 20.78 2.41 -4.21
CA HIS A 304 21.48 2.12 -2.96
C HIS A 304 20.45 2.09 -1.82
N VAL A 305 20.08 0.89 -1.40
CA VAL A 305 19.09 0.67 -0.34
C VAL A 305 19.77 0.71 1.02
N LEU A 306 19.31 1.58 1.90
CA LEU A 306 19.90 1.77 3.23
C LEU A 306 19.31 0.77 4.23
N ASN A 307 19.55 -0.51 4.01
CA ASN A 307 19.26 -1.62 4.92
C ASN A 307 19.95 -2.91 4.46
N ASP A 308 19.96 -3.93 5.31
CA ASP A 308 20.40 -5.28 4.91
C ASP A 308 19.37 -5.93 3.98
N GLU A 309 19.78 -6.66 2.96
CA GLU A 309 18.89 -7.36 2.01
C GLU A 309 17.80 -8.21 2.71
N THR A 310 18.14 -8.79 3.87
CA THR A 310 17.25 -9.65 4.65
C THR A 310 16.26 -8.89 5.53
N ASN A 311 16.51 -7.61 5.79
CA ASN A 311 15.71 -6.77 6.70
C ASN A 311 14.93 -5.67 5.96
N VAL A 312 15.13 -5.56 4.63
CA VAL A 312 14.38 -4.61 3.80
C VAL A 312 12.89 -4.91 3.86
N ASP A 313 12.08 -3.87 3.90
CA ASP A 313 10.63 -3.97 3.79
C ASP A 313 10.21 -4.85 2.60
N GLY A 314 9.28 -5.77 2.83
CA GLY A 314 8.90 -6.78 1.84
C GLY A 314 8.26 -6.17 0.58
N THR A 315 7.55 -5.05 0.72
CA THR A 315 6.91 -4.33 -0.39
C THR A 315 7.98 -3.61 -1.23
N LEU A 316 8.88 -2.89 -0.57
CA LEU A 316 10.02 -2.24 -1.24
C LEU A 316 10.89 -3.26 -1.98
N GLN A 317 11.23 -4.38 -1.35
CA GLN A 317 12.00 -5.45 -2.00
C GLN A 317 11.30 -5.99 -3.25
N MET A 318 9.99 -6.07 -3.24
CA MET A 318 9.20 -6.53 -4.38
C MET A 318 9.23 -5.52 -5.53
N TYR A 319 9.09 -4.22 -5.24
CA TYR A 319 9.23 -3.15 -6.23
C TYR A 319 10.63 -3.15 -6.84
N LEU A 320 11.68 -3.16 -6.03
CA LEU A 320 13.08 -3.18 -6.50
C LEU A 320 13.37 -4.36 -7.43
N LYS A 321 12.85 -5.55 -7.11
CA LYS A 321 12.97 -6.72 -8.00
C LYS A 321 12.25 -6.53 -9.33
N GLN A 322 11.10 -5.84 -9.35
CA GLN A 322 10.42 -5.53 -10.61
C GLN A 322 11.22 -4.52 -11.43
N TYR A 323 11.75 -3.44 -10.81
CA TYR A 323 12.64 -2.50 -11.50
C TYR A 323 13.81 -3.21 -12.16
N GLN A 324 14.49 -4.10 -11.45
CA GLN A 324 15.57 -4.93 -12.03
C GLN A 324 15.10 -5.87 -13.14
N SER A 325 13.85 -6.37 -13.06
CA SER A 325 13.34 -7.32 -14.04
C SER A 325 12.93 -6.70 -15.37
N TYR A 326 12.52 -5.44 -15.33
CA TYR A 326 12.12 -4.67 -16.52
C TYR A 326 13.26 -3.80 -17.06
N GLY A 327 14.13 -3.26 -16.20
CA GLY A 327 15.27 -2.42 -16.55
C GLY A 327 16.59 -3.20 -16.55
N LYS A 328 17.21 -3.37 -17.71
CA LYS A 328 18.52 -4.07 -17.84
C LYS A 328 19.65 -3.28 -17.17
N ASN A 329 19.51 -1.95 -17.12
CA ASN A 329 20.51 -1.02 -16.61
C ASN A 329 20.22 -0.58 -15.16
N ILE A 330 19.30 -1.27 -14.46
CA ILE A 330 19.02 -1.04 -13.04
C ILE A 330 19.85 -2.00 -12.19
N LYS A 331 20.63 -1.42 -11.27
CA LYS A 331 21.35 -2.14 -10.22
C LYS A 331 20.76 -1.83 -8.87
N VAL A 332 20.73 -2.82 -7.96
CA VAL A 332 20.33 -2.63 -6.56
C VAL A 332 21.46 -3.10 -5.67
N ILE A 333 21.91 -2.25 -4.77
CA ILE A 333 22.98 -2.50 -3.80
C ILE A 333 22.46 -2.19 -2.41
N TYR A 334 22.64 -3.12 -1.48
CA TYR A 334 22.17 -2.97 -0.10
C TYR A 334 23.33 -2.53 0.80
N HIS A 335 23.07 -1.56 1.68
CA HIS A 335 24.04 -1.03 2.64
C HIS A 335 23.51 -1.20 4.05
N SER A 336 24.16 -2.05 4.83
CA SER A 336 23.78 -2.27 6.23
C SER A 336 24.06 -1.03 7.07
N MET A 337 23.02 -0.43 7.60
CA MET A 337 23.13 0.73 8.50
C MET A 337 23.72 0.37 9.87
N ARG A 338 23.94 -0.91 10.14
CA ARG A 338 24.57 -1.42 11.38
C ARG A 338 26.10 -1.48 11.32
N ASN A 339 26.68 -1.35 10.12
CA ASN A 339 28.11 -1.41 9.88
C ASN A 339 28.67 -0.02 9.59
N GLU A 340 29.94 0.21 9.94
CA GLU A 340 30.63 1.49 9.68
C GLU A 340 30.66 1.86 8.18
N ASP A 341 30.75 0.88 7.29
CA ASP A 341 30.75 1.10 5.84
C ASP A 341 29.41 1.67 5.35
N GLY A 342 28.29 1.13 5.83
CA GLY A 342 26.94 1.63 5.50
C GLY A 342 26.66 2.99 6.12
N MET A 343 27.09 3.20 7.39
CA MET A 343 26.97 4.49 8.06
C MET A 343 27.79 5.59 7.39
N ASN A 344 28.92 5.25 6.78
CA ASN A 344 29.74 6.23 6.05
C ASN A 344 29.29 6.41 4.60
N PHE A 345 28.51 5.50 4.06
CA PHE A 345 28.06 5.54 2.67
C PHE A 345 27.13 6.73 2.42
N TYR A 346 26.05 6.88 3.20
CA TYR A 346 25.06 7.93 2.98
C TYR A 346 25.65 9.33 3.14
N LYS A 347 26.67 9.50 4.02
CA LYS A 347 27.34 10.80 4.26
C LYS A 347 28.03 11.38 3.02
N LYS A 348 28.19 10.58 1.96
CA LYS A 348 28.71 11.07 0.67
C LYS A 348 27.66 11.86 -0.10
N TYR A 349 26.37 11.67 0.24
CA TYR A 349 25.23 12.21 -0.49
C TYR A 349 24.40 13.16 0.37
N VAL A 350 24.19 12.84 1.64
CA VAL A 350 23.33 13.62 2.55
C VAL A 350 23.98 13.82 3.90
N SER A 351 23.68 14.96 4.54
CA SER A 351 24.27 15.36 5.83
C SER A 351 23.61 14.65 7.02
N GLU A 352 22.31 14.46 6.96
CA GLU A 352 21.51 13.80 7.99
C GLU A 352 21.37 12.30 7.72
N GLN A 353 21.21 11.52 8.78
CA GLN A 353 21.04 10.08 8.66
C GLN A 353 19.61 9.77 8.16
N PRO A 354 19.46 9.17 6.95
CA PRO A 354 18.15 8.76 6.47
C PRO A 354 17.57 7.61 7.28
N ALA A 355 16.25 7.47 7.26
CA ALA A 355 15.56 6.32 7.85
C ALA A 355 15.97 5.00 7.18
N ASP A 356 15.90 3.89 7.93
CA ASP A 356 16.08 2.55 7.38
C ASP A 356 15.08 2.32 6.23
N ASN A 357 15.50 1.61 5.19
CA ASN A 357 14.77 1.38 3.92
C ASN A 357 14.69 2.60 2.98
N SER A 358 15.28 3.74 3.29
CA SER A 358 15.45 4.81 2.31
C SER A 358 16.35 4.36 1.16
N VAL A 359 16.16 4.95 -0.02
CA VAL A 359 16.88 4.57 -1.24
C VAL A 359 17.58 5.78 -1.82
N ILE A 360 18.90 5.71 -2.01
CA ILE A 360 19.65 6.71 -2.76
C ILE A 360 19.78 6.21 -4.21
N VAL A 361 19.14 6.93 -5.13
CA VAL A 361 19.17 6.64 -6.56
C VAL A 361 20.33 7.42 -7.18
N VAL A 362 21.22 6.74 -7.90
CA VAL A 362 22.43 7.36 -8.44
C VAL A 362 22.60 7.03 -9.92
N SER A 363 22.95 8.02 -10.73
CA SER A 363 23.39 7.86 -12.11
C SER A 363 24.50 8.86 -12.43
N GLY A 364 25.70 8.37 -12.75
CA GLY A 364 26.89 9.23 -12.89
C GLY A 364 27.18 10.00 -11.60
N ASP A 365 27.26 11.33 -11.70
CA ASP A 365 27.51 12.23 -10.55
C ASP A 365 26.22 12.71 -9.88
N ARG A 366 25.06 12.40 -10.45
CA ARG A 366 23.76 12.84 -9.93
C ARG A 366 23.15 11.78 -9.02
N PHE A 367 22.51 12.26 -7.95
CA PHE A 367 21.82 11.39 -7.00
C PHE A 367 20.55 12.04 -6.49
N ARG A 368 19.62 11.20 -6.01
CA ARG A 368 18.42 11.63 -5.28
C ARG A 368 18.14 10.65 -4.14
N LEU A 369 17.91 11.20 -2.94
CA LEU A 369 17.41 10.44 -1.80
C LEU A 369 15.89 10.31 -1.92
N VAL A 370 15.40 9.09 -1.81
CA VAL A 370 13.98 8.75 -1.63
C VAL A 370 13.83 8.28 -0.19
N SER A 371 13.21 9.07 0.66
CA SER A 371 12.97 8.72 2.05
C SER A 371 11.93 7.60 2.14
N TYR A 372 12.09 6.70 3.11
CA TYR A 372 11.14 5.59 3.30
C TYR A 372 9.73 6.08 3.64
N GLU A 373 9.63 7.18 4.38
CA GLU A 373 8.37 7.82 4.75
C GLU A 373 7.62 8.36 3.51
N ASP A 374 8.33 8.94 2.55
CA ASP A 374 7.75 9.48 1.31
C ASP A 374 7.19 8.37 0.38
N MET A 375 7.57 7.11 0.61
CA MET A 375 7.05 5.96 -0.13
C MET A 375 5.64 5.56 0.28
N TYR A 376 5.10 6.16 1.35
CA TYR A 376 3.75 5.91 1.87
C TYR A 376 2.93 7.19 1.88
N ILE A 377 1.63 7.05 1.61
CA ILE A 377 0.68 8.12 1.83
C ILE A 377 0.16 7.99 3.26
N VAL A 378 0.39 9.02 4.05
CA VAL A 378 -0.07 9.08 5.44
C VAL A 378 -1.15 10.16 5.54
N GLU A 379 -2.33 9.78 6.03
CA GLU A 379 -3.36 10.74 6.44
C GLU A 379 -3.19 11.05 7.92
N TYR A 380 -3.14 12.33 8.23
CA TYR A 380 -3.11 12.83 9.59
C TYR A 380 -4.54 13.11 10.04
N GLY A 381 -4.96 12.49 11.12
CA GLY A 381 -6.26 12.69 11.75
C GLY A 381 -6.07 13.11 13.21
N PHE A 382 -7.13 13.64 13.81
CA PHE A 382 -7.18 13.94 15.24
C PHE A 382 -8.27 13.08 15.90
N ASP A 383 -7.87 12.23 16.84
CA ASP A 383 -8.84 11.46 17.64
C ASP A 383 -9.34 12.31 18.81
N TYR A 384 -10.57 12.79 18.68
CA TYR A 384 -11.23 13.59 19.71
C TYR A 384 -11.51 12.82 21.01
N SER A 385 -11.40 11.50 21.00
CA SER A 385 -11.60 10.66 22.20
C SER A 385 -10.35 10.52 23.05
N THR A 386 -9.17 10.50 22.41
CA THR A 386 -7.86 10.39 23.08
C THR A 386 -7.11 11.71 23.14
N TYR A 387 -7.56 12.74 22.38
CA TYR A 387 -6.86 14.02 22.16
C TYR A 387 -5.44 13.82 21.57
N GLU A 388 -5.28 12.81 20.73
CA GLU A 388 -4.00 12.52 20.08
C GLU A 388 -4.12 12.66 18.55
N ASN A 389 -3.04 13.09 17.93
CA ASN A 389 -2.91 13.02 16.48
C ASN A 389 -2.79 11.55 16.07
N THR A 390 -3.57 11.14 15.08
CA THR A 390 -3.51 9.80 14.50
C THR A 390 -2.88 9.87 13.13
N GLU A 391 -1.91 9.01 12.90
CA GLU A 391 -1.31 8.80 11.58
C GLU A 391 -1.84 7.49 11.02
N GLN A 392 -2.45 7.54 9.85
CA GLN A 392 -2.94 6.35 9.17
C GLN A 392 -2.32 6.28 7.79
N VAL A 393 -1.61 5.18 7.51
CA VAL A 393 -1.12 4.90 6.15
C VAL A 393 -2.31 4.56 5.26
N THR A 394 -2.59 5.42 4.28
CA THR A 394 -3.74 5.31 3.37
C THR A 394 -3.36 4.94 1.96
N GLY A 395 -2.06 4.85 1.66
CA GLY A 395 -1.60 4.46 0.33
C GLY A 395 -0.11 4.21 0.22
N LEU A 396 0.30 3.93 -1.01
CA LEU A 396 1.66 3.59 -1.39
C LEU A 396 2.08 4.43 -2.60
N ASP A 397 3.20 5.14 -2.48
CA ASP A 397 3.80 5.96 -3.53
C ASP A 397 5.22 5.50 -3.93
N MET A 398 5.60 4.26 -3.59
CA MET A 398 6.93 3.72 -3.88
C MET A 398 7.31 3.80 -5.36
N GLU A 399 6.36 3.50 -6.24
CA GLU A 399 6.60 3.55 -7.68
C GLU A 399 6.80 4.98 -8.15
N GLY A 400 5.96 5.91 -7.72
CA GLY A 400 6.06 7.33 -8.07
C GLY A 400 7.39 7.93 -7.62
N GLN A 401 7.77 7.71 -6.37
CA GLN A 401 9.01 8.22 -5.81
C GLN A 401 10.27 7.66 -6.50
N LEU A 402 10.32 6.34 -6.72
CA LEU A 402 11.47 5.72 -7.36
C LEU A 402 11.59 6.10 -8.85
N THR A 403 10.45 6.17 -9.58
CA THR A 403 10.43 6.56 -10.99
C THR A 403 10.80 8.03 -11.17
N SER A 404 10.28 8.91 -10.32
CA SER A 404 10.65 10.32 -10.27
C SER A 404 12.15 10.51 -9.99
N ALA A 405 12.71 9.73 -9.05
CA ALA A 405 14.14 9.77 -8.78
C ALA A 405 15.00 9.32 -9.97
N ILE A 406 14.54 8.30 -10.74
CA ILE A 406 15.22 7.90 -11.99
C ILE A 406 15.22 9.06 -12.98
N ASN A 407 14.06 9.69 -13.22
CA ASN A 407 13.95 10.80 -14.17
C ASN A 407 14.84 11.96 -13.76
N PHE A 408 14.89 12.26 -12.45
CA PHE A 408 15.75 13.31 -11.91
C PHE A 408 17.24 13.07 -12.18
N VAL A 409 17.74 11.85 -11.87
CA VAL A 409 19.18 11.56 -12.07
C VAL A 409 19.58 11.42 -13.55
N LEU A 410 18.61 11.25 -14.43
CA LEU A 410 18.82 11.21 -15.88
C LEU A 410 18.71 12.58 -16.56
N SER A 411 18.10 13.56 -15.91
CA SER A 411 17.95 14.91 -16.46
C SER A 411 19.30 15.64 -16.45
N ASP A 412 19.71 16.26 -17.53
CA ASP A 412 20.95 17.03 -17.62
C ASP A 412 20.81 18.49 -17.15
N LYS A 413 19.57 18.95 -16.90
CA LYS A 413 19.27 20.35 -16.55
C LYS A 413 19.04 20.51 -15.05
N GLU A 414 19.77 21.42 -14.42
CA GLU A 414 19.50 21.93 -13.08
C GLU A 414 18.68 23.22 -13.21
N TYR A 415 17.49 23.22 -12.60
CA TYR A 415 16.62 24.40 -12.61
C TYR A 415 16.90 25.27 -11.40
N LYS A 416 16.87 26.61 -11.60
CA LYS A 416 17.12 27.59 -10.55
C LYS A 416 15.88 28.42 -10.24
N ILE A 417 15.50 28.44 -8.96
CA ILE A 417 14.41 29.26 -8.45
C ILE A 417 14.98 30.39 -7.60
N TYR A 418 14.51 31.59 -7.83
CA TYR A 418 14.94 32.78 -7.14
C TYR A 418 13.78 33.44 -6.40
N PHE A 419 13.93 33.64 -5.08
CA PHE A 419 13.00 34.37 -4.24
C PHE A 419 13.43 35.81 -4.11
N ALA A 420 12.55 36.77 -4.46
CA ALA A 420 12.81 38.21 -4.26
C ALA A 420 12.81 38.56 -2.78
N SER A 421 13.62 39.58 -2.40
CA SER A 421 13.85 39.92 -0.97
C SER A 421 13.94 41.38 -0.62
N ASP A 422 13.67 42.34 -1.55
CA ASP A 422 13.91 43.80 -1.31
C ASP A 422 12.69 44.58 -0.83
N HIS A 423 11.47 44.05 -1.10
CA HIS A 423 10.23 44.81 -0.84
C HIS A 423 9.49 44.28 0.38
N GLY A 424 10.19 43.57 1.30
CA GLY A 424 9.63 43.00 2.51
C GLY A 424 8.77 41.75 2.24
N GLU A 425 9.14 41.02 1.22
CA GLU A 425 8.54 39.72 0.88
C GLU A 425 8.68 38.75 2.06
N MET A 426 7.72 37.87 2.20
CA MET A 426 7.75 36.81 3.20
C MET A 426 8.86 35.80 2.88
N GLU A 427 9.60 35.40 3.90
CA GLU A 427 10.59 34.33 3.74
C GLU A 427 9.89 32.94 3.66
N THR A 428 10.36 32.11 2.75
CA THR A 428 9.89 30.71 2.66
C THR A 428 10.47 29.85 3.78
N THR A 429 9.75 28.83 4.19
CA THR A 429 10.18 27.92 5.25
C THR A 429 11.34 27.02 4.80
N ASP A 430 12.12 26.52 5.76
CA ASP A 430 13.19 25.56 5.46
C ASP A 430 12.61 24.27 4.87
N LYS A 431 11.39 23.89 5.26
CA LYS A 431 10.69 22.73 4.69
C LYS A 431 10.35 22.90 3.22
N THR A 432 9.87 24.08 2.82
CA THR A 432 9.61 24.40 1.41
C THR A 432 10.91 24.38 0.59
N LYS A 433 12.01 24.95 1.13
CA LYS A 433 13.33 24.87 0.47
C LYS A 433 13.78 23.43 0.27
N GLU A 434 13.70 22.62 1.32
CA GLU A 434 14.02 21.18 1.26
C GLU A 434 13.21 20.45 0.19
N GLN A 435 11.91 20.73 0.07
CA GLN A 435 11.05 20.08 -0.93
C GLN A 435 11.39 20.53 -2.36
N LEU A 436 11.71 21.82 -2.56
CA LEU A 436 12.20 22.33 -3.84
C LEU A 436 13.54 21.69 -4.24
N GLU A 437 14.48 21.58 -3.29
CA GLU A 437 15.76 20.91 -3.52
C GLU A 437 15.58 19.43 -3.83
N LYS A 438 14.67 18.76 -3.12
CA LYS A 438 14.25 17.37 -3.43
C LYS A 438 13.64 17.27 -4.82
N ALA A 439 12.90 18.27 -5.27
CA ALA A 439 12.34 18.32 -6.62
C ALA A 439 13.39 18.64 -7.70
N GLY A 440 14.60 19.07 -7.31
CA GLY A 440 15.72 19.33 -8.21
C GLY A 440 15.93 20.78 -8.58
N PHE A 441 15.42 21.68 -7.75
CA PHE A 441 15.68 23.10 -7.89
C PHE A 441 16.86 23.54 -7.03
N ALA A 442 17.75 24.37 -7.57
CA ALA A 442 18.67 25.15 -6.77
C ALA A 442 17.94 26.40 -6.27
N VAL A 443 17.76 26.50 -4.95
CA VAL A 443 17.01 27.60 -4.32
C VAL A 443 17.94 28.76 -3.99
N ASN A 444 17.64 29.95 -4.53
CA ASN A 444 18.42 31.14 -4.37
C ASN A 444 17.56 32.32 -3.91
N THR A 445 18.20 33.36 -3.38
CA THR A 445 17.57 34.63 -3.09
C THR A 445 18.05 35.67 -4.10
N PHE A 446 17.18 36.60 -4.47
CA PHE A 446 17.47 37.67 -5.45
C PHE A 446 17.09 39.04 -4.88
N SER A 447 17.87 40.02 -5.23
CA SER A 447 17.67 41.40 -4.79
C SER A 447 17.76 42.36 -6.00
N PHE A 448 16.64 43.03 -6.35
CA PHE A 448 16.63 44.03 -7.43
C PHE A 448 17.67 45.12 -7.22
N LEU A 449 17.89 45.54 -5.97
CA LEU A 449 18.82 46.61 -5.61
C LEU A 449 20.30 46.19 -5.68
N LYS A 450 20.62 44.93 -5.32
CA LYS A 450 22.00 44.47 -5.21
C LYS A 450 22.47 43.82 -6.51
N ASP A 451 21.60 43.04 -7.17
CA ASP A 451 21.98 42.22 -8.30
C ASP A 451 21.77 42.94 -9.65
N GLY A 452 21.10 44.12 -9.62
CA GLY A 452 20.99 45.06 -10.77
C GLY A 452 20.07 44.57 -11.90
N GLY A 453 19.38 43.43 -11.73
CA GLY A 453 18.46 42.83 -12.66
C GLY A 453 18.24 41.38 -12.34
N ILE A 454 17.19 40.74 -12.91
CA ILE A 454 16.90 39.31 -12.74
C ILE A 454 18.04 38.49 -13.34
N PRO A 455 18.63 37.49 -12.61
CA PRO A 455 19.73 36.69 -13.10
C PRO A 455 19.38 35.96 -14.42
N GLU A 456 20.33 35.89 -15.36
CA GLU A 456 20.13 35.27 -16.67
C GLU A 456 19.86 33.74 -16.56
N ASP A 457 20.28 33.13 -15.46
CA ASP A 457 20.09 31.71 -15.17
C ASP A 457 18.84 31.43 -14.30
N CYS A 458 17.97 32.43 -14.12
CA CYS A 458 16.71 32.27 -13.42
C CYS A 458 15.72 31.47 -14.29
N ASP A 459 15.27 30.30 -13.82
CA ASP A 459 14.18 29.54 -14.47
C ASP A 459 12.81 29.93 -13.89
N ILE A 460 12.74 30.23 -12.59
CA ILE A 460 11.52 30.70 -11.92
C ILE A 460 11.86 31.85 -10.97
N LEU A 461 11.15 32.97 -11.11
CA LEU A 461 11.16 34.07 -10.16
C LEU A 461 9.94 34.00 -9.24
N VAL A 462 10.15 34.09 -7.92
CA VAL A 462 9.07 34.07 -6.92
C VAL A 462 8.99 35.40 -6.20
N LEU A 463 7.80 36.02 -6.20
CA LEU A 463 7.48 37.26 -5.52
C LEU A 463 6.44 36.94 -4.43
N MET A 464 6.91 36.87 -3.16
CA MET A 464 6.09 36.39 -2.03
C MET A 464 5.42 37.53 -1.26
N GLY A 465 4.41 38.16 -1.88
CA GLY A 465 3.57 39.16 -1.21
C GLY A 465 4.34 40.34 -0.60
N PRO A 466 4.87 41.23 -1.41
CA PRO A 466 5.66 42.36 -0.92
C PRO A 466 4.86 43.24 0.04
N THR A 467 5.52 43.75 1.07
CA THR A 467 4.96 44.71 2.05
C THR A 467 5.18 46.18 1.67
N SER A 468 5.98 46.43 0.66
CA SER A 468 6.16 47.74 0.02
C SER A 468 6.06 47.60 -1.50
N ASP A 469 5.49 48.61 -2.17
CA ASP A 469 5.22 48.52 -3.62
C ASP A 469 6.52 48.44 -4.43
N LEU A 470 6.50 47.73 -5.53
CA LEU A 470 7.61 47.61 -6.45
C LEU A 470 7.86 48.94 -7.19
N THR A 471 9.11 49.26 -7.44
CA THR A 471 9.45 50.44 -8.25
C THR A 471 9.11 50.21 -9.71
N LYS A 472 8.96 51.29 -10.49
CA LYS A 472 8.71 51.16 -11.94
C LYS A 472 9.83 50.42 -12.68
N ASN A 473 11.06 50.47 -12.16
CA ASN A 473 12.18 49.76 -12.76
C ASN A 473 12.05 48.25 -12.53
N ASP A 474 11.67 47.86 -11.30
CA ASP A 474 11.48 46.45 -10.94
C ASP A 474 10.31 45.84 -11.71
N ILE A 475 9.20 46.60 -11.81
CA ILE A 475 8.04 46.21 -12.66
C ILE A 475 8.46 45.99 -14.12
N ASN A 476 9.28 46.88 -14.66
CA ASN A 476 9.75 46.73 -16.05
C ASN A 476 10.69 45.52 -16.21
N ALA A 477 11.57 45.27 -15.24
CA ALA A 477 12.45 44.11 -15.25
C ALA A 477 11.64 42.78 -15.22
N VAL A 478 10.59 42.69 -14.37
CA VAL A 478 9.72 41.52 -14.35
C VAL A 478 8.94 41.36 -15.67
N LYS A 479 8.42 42.47 -16.23
CA LYS A 479 7.72 42.41 -17.54
C LYS A 479 8.64 41.96 -18.68
N GLU A 480 9.89 42.44 -18.68
CA GLU A 480 10.88 42.04 -19.68
C GLU A 480 11.24 40.56 -19.53
N TYR A 481 11.43 40.09 -18.28
CA TYR A 481 11.67 38.69 -17.99
C TYR A 481 10.51 37.78 -18.47
N ILE A 482 9.25 38.12 -18.16
CA ILE A 482 8.07 37.39 -18.64
C ILE A 482 7.97 37.42 -20.17
N SER A 483 8.22 38.60 -20.81
CA SER A 483 8.16 38.70 -22.28
C SER A 483 9.27 37.91 -22.96
N GLY A 484 10.38 37.64 -22.27
CA GLY A 484 11.47 36.76 -22.69
C GLY A 484 11.17 35.26 -22.50
N GLY A 485 10.04 34.89 -21.90
CA GLY A 485 9.67 33.51 -21.61
C GLY A 485 10.04 33.03 -20.21
N GLY A 486 10.42 33.94 -19.32
CA GLY A 486 10.72 33.60 -17.92
C GLY A 486 9.47 33.31 -17.11
N ASN A 487 9.54 32.32 -16.23
CA ASN A 487 8.42 31.87 -15.42
C ASN A 487 8.34 32.62 -14.09
N VAL A 488 7.14 32.97 -13.64
CA VAL A 488 6.96 33.75 -12.40
C VAL A 488 5.87 33.16 -11.52
N VAL A 489 6.15 33.12 -10.20
CA VAL A 489 5.13 32.81 -9.19
C VAL A 489 4.84 34.09 -8.41
N PHE A 490 3.57 34.48 -8.39
CA PHE A 490 3.07 35.62 -7.65
C PHE A 490 2.30 35.18 -6.40
N PHE A 491 2.55 35.83 -5.28
CA PHE A 491 1.69 35.80 -4.10
C PHE A 491 1.13 37.20 -3.88
N THR A 492 -0.17 37.31 -3.62
CA THR A 492 -0.78 38.64 -3.34
C THR A 492 -0.20 39.23 -2.08
N SER A 493 -0.13 40.56 -1.99
CA SER A 493 0.08 41.25 -0.72
C SER A 493 -1.12 41.07 0.20
N LEU A 494 -0.91 41.18 1.53
CA LEU A 494 -1.99 41.14 2.51
C LEU A 494 -2.94 42.33 2.37
N ASP A 495 -4.19 42.16 2.84
CA ASP A 495 -5.11 43.28 2.94
C ASP A 495 -4.58 44.37 3.89
N GLY A 496 -4.82 45.62 3.57
CA GLY A 496 -4.24 46.78 4.29
C GLY A 496 -2.83 47.18 3.89
N ILE A 497 -2.17 46.40 2.97
CA ILE A 497 -0.88 46.79 2.38
C ILE A 497 -1.12 47.34 0.97
N GLU A 498 -0.74 48.63 0.77
CA GLU A 498 -0.91 49.29 -0.52
C GLU A 498 0.25 48.95 -1.47
N THR A 499 -0.01 48.10 -2.47
CA THR A 499 0.94 47.72 -3.53
C THR A 499 0.33 47.90 -4.93
N PRO A 500 -0.12 49.12 -5.30
CA PRO A 500 -0.90 49.33 -6.52
C PRO A 500 -0.15 49.02 -7.82
N GLU A 501 1.15 49.23 -7.89
CA GLU A 501 1.92 48.89 -9.10
C GLU A 501 2.17 47.37 -9.22
N TYR A 502 2.37 46.71 -8.07
CA TYR A 502 2.45 45.23 -8.02
C TYR A 502 1.13 44.59 -8.39
N ASP A 503 -0.01 45.05 -7.86
CA ASP A 503 -1.33 44.53 -8.16
C ASP A 503 -1.70 44.73 -9.65
N LYS A 504 -1.29 45.86 -10.26
CA LYS A 504 -1.41 46.10 -11.70
C LYS A 504 -0.54 45.16 -12.52
N LEU A 505 0.65 44.83 -12.03
CA LEU A 505 1.51 43.85 -12.69
C LEU A 505 0.82 42.50 -12.80
N ILE A 506 0.32 41.97 -11.68
CA ILE A 506 -0.41 40.69 -11.63
C ILE A 506 -1.64 40.76 -12.54
N SER A 507 -2.40 41.86 -12.47
CA SER A 507 -3.62 42.06 -13.25
C SER A 507 -3.38 42.16 -14.77
N SER A 508 -2.14 42.36 -15.19
CA SER A 508 -1.78 42.39 -16.61
C SER A 508 -1.79 41.00 -17.26
N TYR A 509 -1.91 39.92 -16.47
CA TYR A 509 -1.76 38.54 -16.92
C TYR A 509 -3.04 37.70 -16.78
N GLY A 510 -4.20 38.30 -17.05
CA GLY A 510 -5.47 37.62 -17.24
C GLY A 510 -6.34 37.43 -15.99
N VAL A 511 -5.92 37.99 -14.84
CA VAL A 511 -6.68 38.00 -13.60
C VAL A 511 -6.80 39.41 -13.03
N SER A 512 -7.79 39.65 -12.15
CA SER A 512 -7.89 40.84 -11.34
C SER A 512 -7.85 40.42 -9.88
N ILE A 513 -7.16 41.20 -9.04
CA ILE A 513 -7.12 40.93 -7.58
C ILE A 513 -8.36 41.58 -6.94
N SER A 514 -9.01 40.85 -6.01
CA SER A 514 -10.14 41.41 -5.25
C SER A 514 -9.71 42.59 -4.37
N ASP A 515 -10.64 43.54 -4.24
CA ASP A 515 -10.48 44.68 -3.33
C ASP A 515 -10.85 44.24 -1.91
N GLY A 516 -9.86 43.85 -1.12
CA GLY A 516 -10.00 43.34 0.23
C GLY A 516 -9.79 41.83 0.34
N MET A 517 -10.01 41.31 1.54
CA MET A 517 -9.88 39.91 1.93
C MET A 517 -11.15 39.14 1.58
N ILE A 518 -11.03 37.85 1.32
CA ILE A 518 -12.18 36.98 1.08
C ILE A 518 -12.52 36.20 2.36
N PHE A 519 -13.80 36.23 2.73
CA PHE A 519 -14.38 35.40 3.76
C PHE A 519 -15.23 34.29 3.12
N GLU A 520 -15.15 33.10 3.67
CA GLU A 520 -15.95 31.96 3.24
C GLU A 520 -17.25 31.87 4.06
N GLY A 521 -18.37 31.89 3.38
CA GLY A 521 -19.69 31.80 4.01
C GLY A 521 -20.14 30.37 4.30
N ASP A 522 -19.52 29.37 3.66
CA ASP A 522 -19.78 27.97 3.94
C ASP A 522 -18.84 27.45 5.04
N LEU A 523 -19.38 27.27 6.26
CA LEU A 523 -18.60 26.82 7.41
C LEU A 523 -17.97 25.43 7.24
N SER A 524 -18.45 24.60 6.30
CA SER A 524 -17.80 23.33 5.99
C SER A 524 -16.47 23.48 5.24
N HIS A 525 -16.22 24.67 4.69
CA HIS A 525 -14.98 25.06 3.99
C HIS A 525 -14.12 26.01 4.82
N THR A 526 -14.30 26.00 6.14
CA THR A 526 -13.52 26.83 7.07
C THR A 526 -12.91 25.99 8.19
N LEU A 527 -11.73 26.35 8.67
CA LEU A 527 -11.14 25.73 9.85
C LEU A 527 -11.71 26.40 11.12
N GLN A 528 -12.19 25.60 12.09
CA GLN A 528 -12.73 26.06 13.37
C GLN A 528 -13.88 27.08 13.25
N ASN A 529 -14.61 27.08 12.14
CA ASN A 529 -15.67 28.05 11.81
C ASN A 529 -15.15 29.49 11.71
N LEU A 530 -13.86 29.70 11.38
CA LEU A 530 -13.26 31.01 11.16
C LEU A 530 -13.31 31.34 9.66
N PRO A 531 -14.10 32.34 9.23
CA PRO A 531 -14.38 32.57 7.81
C PRO A 531 -13.16 33.04 6.99
N TYR A 532 -12.09 33.45 7.67
CA TYR A 532 -10.82 33.88 7.09
C TYR A 532 -9.74 32.80 7.06
N ILE A 533 -10.05 31.60 7.56
CA ILE A 533 -9.21 30.41 7.43
C ILE A 533 -9.94 29.42 6.55
N ILE A 534 -9.56 29.38 5.29
CA ILE A 534 -10.36 28.79 4.22
C ILE A 534 -9.76 27.45 3.77
N ILE A 535 -10.61 26.45 3.60
CA ILE A 535 -10.33 25.18 2.95
C ILE A 535 -10.90 25.28 1.52
N PRO A 536 -10.07 25.57 0.51
CA PRO A 536 -10.54 25.78 -0.85
C PRO A 536 -10.93 24.47 -1.54
N ASP A 537 -11.79 24.55 -2.56
CA ASP A 537 -12.01 23.46 -3.50
C ASP A 537 -10.85 23.36 -4.49
N ALA A 538 -10.24 22.19 -4.59
CA ALA A 538 -9.26 21.92 -5.63
C ALA A 538 -9.94 21.59 -6.95
N VAL A 539 -9.56 22.29 -8.02
CA VAL A 539 -10.02 22.04 -9.38
C VAL A 539 -9.10 21.00 -10.03
N VAL A 540 -9.68 20.08 -10.79
CA VAL A 540 -8.91 19.01 -11.47
C VAL A 540 -8.00 19.62 -12.54
N HIS A 541 -6.71 19.63 -12.24
CA HIS A 541 -5.63 20.08 -13.13
C HIS A 541 -4.39 19.22 -12.88
N GLN A 542 -3.44 19.15 -13.80
CA GLN A 542 -2.22 18.36 -13.60
C GLN A 542 -1.43 18.81 -12.36
N ILE A 543 -1.33 20.11 -12.13
CA ILE A 543 -0.66 20.71 -10.94
C ILE A 543 -1.36 20.31 -9.62
N SER A 544 -2.69 20.36 -9.58
CA SER A 544 -3.46 20.07 -8.36
C SER A 544 -3.75 18.59 -8.15
N ASN A 545 -3.36 17.74 -9.11
CA ASN A 545 -3.71 16.31 -9.09
C ASN A 545 -3.08 15.58 -7.88
N SER A 546 -1.91 15.96 -7.44
CA SER A 546 -1.26 15.37 -6.26
C SER A 546 -2.09 15.57 -4.99
N VAL A 547 -2.59 16.77 -4.77
CA VAL A 547 -3.45 17.12 -3.64
C VAL A 547 -4.84 16.48 -3.80
N TYR A 548 -5.44 16.61 -4.98
CA TYR A 548 -6.78 16.10 -5.27
C TYR A 548 -6.87 14.56 -5.16
N SER A 549 -5.95 13.83 -5.78
CA SER A 549 -5.95 12.37 -5.78
C SER A 549 -5.69 11.76 -4.41
N LYS A 550 -4.88 12.43 -3.59
CA LYS A 550 -4.57 12.03 -2.21
C LYS A 550 -5.64 12.49 -1.21
N LYS A 551 -6.70 13.17 -1.67
CA LYS A 551 -7.76 13.77 -0.83
C LYS A 551 -7.18 14.70 0.27
N ARG A 552 -6.04 15.31 0.01
CA ARG A 552 -5.48 16.32 0.89
C ARG A 552 -6.22 17.64 0.69
N VAL A 553 -6.16 18.49 1.69
CA VAL A 553 -6.76 19.83 1.64
C VAL A 553 -5.66 20.87 1.73
N ASN A 554 -5.81 21.95 0.99
CA ASN A 554 -5.01 23.16 1.20
C ASN A 554 -5.68 24.04 2.24
N LEU A 555 -4.91 24.89 2.88
CA LEU A 555 -5.40 25.82 3.89
C LEU A 555 -4.86 27.23 3.61
N LEU A 556 -5.76 28.20 3.59
CA LEU A 556 -5.45 29.59 3.28
C LEU A 556 -5.78 30.46 4.48
N TYR A 557 -4.82 31.25 4.91
CA TYR A 557 -4.99 32.27 5.96
C TYR A 557 -5.08 33.65 5.32
N TYR A 558 -6.14 34.39 5.63
CA TYR A 558 -6.37 35.74 5.17
C TYR A 558 -6.19 35.96 3.66
N PRO A 559 -6.78 35.14 2.80
CA PRO A 559 -6.59 35.26 1.37
C PRO A 559 -7.29 36.47 0.79
N LYS A 560 -6.67 37.10 -0.20
CA LYS A 560 -7.40 37.85 -1.23
C LYS A 560 -8.04 36.86 -2.23
N GLY A 561 -8.68 37.34 -3.27
CA GLY A 561 -9.19 36.50 -4.34
C GLY A 561 -8.74 37.00 -5.69
N PHE A 562 -8.65 36.10 -6.65
CA PHE A 562 -8.53 36.48 -8.05
C PHE A 562 -9.89 36.30 -8.73
N VAL A 563 -10.17 37.17 -9.71
CA VAL A 563 -11.31 37.10 -10.62
C VAL A 563 -10.76 37.12 -12.03
N LEU A 564 -11.31 36.34 -12.94
CA LEU A 564 -10.91 36.40 -14.34
C LEU A 564 -11.11 37.79 -14.91
N SER A 565 -10.16 38.29 -15.68
CA SER A 565 -10.25 39.62 -16.30
C SER A 565 -11.34 39.62 -17.38
N ASP A 566 -12.15 40.64 -17.40
CA ASP A 566 -13.19 40.84 -18.45
C ASP A 566 -12.59 41.10 -19.86
N VAL A 567 -11.28 41.39 -19.92
CA VAL A 567 -10.58 41.65 -21.18
C VAL A 567 -9.97 40.36 -21.70
N GLU A 568 -10.62 39.74 -22.68
CA GLU A 568 -10.07 38.58 -23.38
C GLU A 568 -8.78 38.97 -24.13
N ASN A 569 -7.64 38.48 -23.69
CA ASN A 569 -6.39 38.51 -24.39
C ASN A 569 -6.13 37.12 -25.01
N PRO A 570 -6.18 36.95 -26.35
CA PRO A 570 -6.02 35.64 -26.97
C PRO A 570 -4.63 35.00 -26.76
N ASN A 571 -3.68 35.77 -26.25
CA ASN A 571 -2.33 35.31 -25.95
C ASN A 571 -2.17 34.86 -24.48
N ILE A 572 -3.22 34.93 -23.67
CA ILE A 572 -3.19 34.57 -22.27
C ILE A 572 -4.29 33.55 -21.99
N THR A 573 -3.91 32.40 -21.48
CA THR A 573 -4.85 31.39 -20.97
C THR A 573 -4.74 31.35 -19.46
N VAL A 574 -5.85 31.23 -18.75
CA VAL A 574 -5.89 31.13 -17.29
C VAL A 574 -6.68 29.89 -16.90
N GLU A 575 -6.08 29.05 -16.06
CA GLU A 575 -6.69 27.84 -15.53
C GLU A 575 -6.71 27.90 -13.99
N THR A 576 -7.85 27.58 -13.41
CA THR A 576 -8.05 27.63 -11.95
C THR A 576 -7.48 26.36 -11.31
N LEU A 577 -6.75 26.53 -10.23
CA LEU A 577 -6.21 25.42 -9.41
C LEU A 577 -6.97 25.26 -8.10
N LEU A 578 -7.23 26.37 -7.41
CA LEU A 578 -8.01 26.40 -6.16
C LEU A 578 -9.07 27.50 -6.25
N GLN A 579 -10.26 27.24 -5.72
CA GLN A 579 -11.38 28.20 -5.73
C GLN A 579 -12.19 28.16 -4.45
N SER A 580 -12.99 29.24 -4.22
CA SER A 580 -13.96 29.31 -3.14
C SER A 580 -15.25 28.57 -3.47
N THR A 581 -16.16 28.46 -2.47
CA THR A 581 -17.57 28.19 -2.73
C THR A 581 -18.29 29.43 -3.29
N PRO A 582 -19.50 29.30 -3.84
CA PRO A 582 -20.28 30.45 -4.29
C PRO A 582 -20.76 31.36 -3.16
N ASN A 583 -20.57 30.96 -1.91
CA ASN A 583 -20.96 31.72 -0.71
C ASN A 583 -19.84 32.63 -0.17
N ALA A 584 -18.70 32.69 -0.85
CA ALA A 584 -17.60 33.55 -0.47
C ALA A 584 -17.90 35.03 -0.81
N TYR A 585 -17.39 35.95 -0.02
CA TYR A 585 -17.64 37.38 -0.14
C TYR A 585 -16.43 38.21 0.29
N GLN A 586 -16.35 39.45 -0.22
CA GLN A 586 -15.29 40.40 0.10
C GLN A 586 -15.52 41.10 1.42
N VAL A 587 -14.41 41.34 2.12
CA VAL A 587 -14.38 42.04 3.41
C VAL A 587 -13.21 42.97 3.48
N HIS A 588 -13.41 44.15 4.05
CA HIS A 588 -12.31 45.05 4.41
C HIS A 588 -12.09 45.11 5.91
N LEU A 589 -10.84 45.06 6.33
CA LEU A 589 -10.46 45.39 7.71
C LEU A 589 -10.34 46.92 7.86
N LYS A 590 -11.15 47.47 8.77
CA LYS A 590 -11.01 48.87 9.17
C LYS A 590 -9.81 49.06 10.11
N ASP A 591 -9.33 50.28 10.23
CA ASP A 591 -8.21 50.64 11.12
C ASP A 591 -8.45 50.24 12.59
N ASP A 592 -9.70 50.08 13.01
CA ASP A 592 -10.09 49.67 14.35
C ASP A 592 -10.21 48.14 14.53
N GLY A 593 -9.86 47.38 13.48
CA GLY A 593 -9.95 45.92 13.44
C GLY A 593 -11.38 45.38 13.28
N THR A 594 -12.38 46.23 13.04
CA THR A 594 -13.73 45.80 12.70
C THR A 594 -13.85 45.45 11.23
N VAL A 595 -14.72 44.51 10.93
CA VAL A 595 -14.94 43.98 9.57
C VAL A 595 -16.08 44.77 8.92
N GLU A 596 -15.88 45.20 7.68
CA GLU A 596 -16.95 45.73 6.83
C GLU A 596 -17.32 44.71 5.76
N GLU A 597 -18.50 44.10 5.93
CA GLU A 597 -19.02 43.14 4.97
C GLU A 597 -19.61 43.85 3.75
N LYS A 598 -19.28 43.40 2.56
CA LYS A 598 -19.91 43.82 1.31
C LYS A 598 -20.80 42.67 0.78
N GLU A 599 -22.08 42.61 1.21
CA GLU A 599 -23.01 41.58 0.79
C GLU A 599 -23.21 41.48 -0.75
N GLU A 600 -22.90 42.53 -1.49
CA GLU A 600 -23.03 42.58 -2.97
C GLU A 600 -21.93 41.80 -3.71
N THR A 601 -20.95 41.23 -2.99
CA THR A 601 -19.76 40.58 -3.57
C THR A 601 -19.77 39.05 -3.45
N LEU A 602 -20.93 38.46 -3.17
CA LEU A 602 -21.09 36.99 -3.15
C LEU A 602 -20.72 36.39 -4.51
N GLY A 603 -19.85 35.38 -4.51
CA GLY A 603 -19.44 34.72 -5.74
C GLY A 603 -18.27 33.76 -5.59
N TYR A 604 -17.85 33.25 -6.74
CA TYR A 604 -16.64 32.42 -6.80
C TYR A 604 -15.40 33.29 -6.92
N TYR A 605 -14.41 33.00 -6.06
CA TYR A 605 -13.08 33.59 -6.12
C TYR A 605 -12.04 32.51 -6.35
N ILE A 606 -11.02 32.82 -7.15
CA ILE A 606 -9.90 31.95 -7.44
C ILE A 606 -8.84 32.21 -6.37
N TYR A 607 -8.30 31.17 -5.75
CA TYR A 607 -7.24 31.29 -4.75
C TYR A 607 -5.87 30.85 -5.25
N ALA A 608 -5.84 30.00 -6.27
CA ALA A 608 -4.64 29.70 -7.03
C ALA A 608 -4.99 29.50 -8.48
N TYR A 609 -4.14 30.01 -9.37
CA TYR A 609 -4.30 29.86 -10.82
C TYR A 609 -2.97 29.55 -11.50
N TYR A 610 -3.05 28.93 -12.67
CA TYR A 610 -1.98 28.81 -13.65
C TYR A 610 -2.35 29.60 -14.90
N SER A 611 -1.36 30.26 -15.50
CA SER A 611 -1.58 31.04 -16.74
C SER A 611 -0.39 30.85 -17.69
N GLU A 612 -0.70 30.74 -18.97
CA GLU A 612 0.28 30.79 -20.06
C GLU A 612 0.19 32.12 -20.81
N VAL A 613 1.34 32.76 -20.98
CA VAL A 613 1.47 34.01 -21.70
C VAL A 613 2.31 33.77 -22.95
N VAL A 614 1.66 33.75 -24.10
CA VAL A 614 2.31 33.49 -25.40
C VAL A 614 2.80 34.79 -25.97
N SER A 615 4.11 34.96 -26.13
CA SER A 615 4.77 36.01 -26.85
C SER A 615 5.14 35.52 -28.28
N LYS A 616 5.67 36.40 -29.11
CA LYS A 616 5.99 36.04 -30.52
C LYS A 616 6.95 34.85 -30.65
N ASP A 617 7.92 34.76 -29.75
CA ASP A 617 9.02 33.78 -29.81
C ASP A 617 9.20 32.97 -28.53
N SER A 618 8.34 33.18 -27.52
CA SER A 618 8.45 32.54 -26.20
C SER A 618 7.10 32.39 -25.52
N THR A 619 7.00 31.44 -24.61
CA THR A 619 5.85 31.24 -23.72
C THR A 619 6.34 31.33 -22.29
N ALA A 620 5.78 32.26 -21.52
CA ALA A 620 6.00 32.35 -20.09
C ALA A 620 4.86 31.67 -19.33
N LYS A 621 5.18 30.99 -18.28
CA LYS A 621 4.20 30.33 -17.41
C LYS A 621 4.14 31.09 -16.07
N ILE A 622 2.95 31.39 -15.61
CA ILE A 622 2.70 32.17 -14.41
C ILE A 622 1.77 31.39 -13.49
N THR A 623 2.11 31.33 -12.21
CA THR A 623 1.21 30.80 -11.17
C THR A 623 0.98 31.88 -10.11
N GLY A 624 -0.27 32.04 -9.69
CA GLY A 624 -0.62 33.00 -8.64
C GLY A 624 -1.28 32.33 -7.46
N PHE A 625 -0.92 32.77 -6.25
CA PHE A 625 -1.50 32.35 -4.98
C PHE A 625 -2.08 33.56 -4.23
N ALA A 626 -3.26 33.44 -3.68
CA ALA A 626 -4.05 34.52 -3.11
C ALA A 626 -3.61 34.98 -1.71
N THR A 627 -2.57 34.44 -1.16
CA THR A 627 -2.02 34.83 0.15
C THR A 627 -0.55 34.44 0.27
N PRO A 628 0.31 35.32 0.86
CA PRO A 628 1.69 34.94 1.14
C PRO A 628 1.81 33.91 2.26
N TYR A 629 0.79 33.79 3.13
CA TYR A 629 0.73 32.76 4.18
C TYR A 629 0.54 31.34 3.65
N PHE A 630 0.37 31.15 2.34
CA PHE A 630 0.22 29.84 1.73
C PHE A 630 1.39 28.89 2.07
N LEU A 631 2.62 29.42 2.12
CA LEU A 631 3.84 28.68 2.47
C LEU A 631 4.32 28.96 3.91
N ALA A 632 3.47 29.53 4.76
CA ALA A 632 3.81 29.71 6.17
C ALA A 632 3.76 28.36 6.92
N ALA A 633 4.56 28.22 7.97
CA ALA A 633 4.72 26.95 8.68
C ALA A 633 3.39 26.41 9.24
N GLU A 634 2.59 27.26 9.91
CA GLU A 634 1.37 26.81 10.59
C GLU A 634 0.31 26.22 9.64
N PRO A 635 -0.15 26.90 8.57
CA PRO A 635 -1.13 26.32 7.66
C PRO A 635 -0.59 25.11 6.92
N ASP A 636 0.70 25.09 6.60
CA ASP A 636 1.31 24.01 5.86
C ASP A 636 1.48 22.73 6.71
N GLU A 637 1.91 22.87 7.97
CA GLU A 637 2.00 21.74 8.91
C GLU A 637 0.62 21.13 9.22
N LEU A 638 -0.42 21.97 9.39
CA LEU A 638 -1.79 21.50 9.65
C LEU A 638 -2.37 20.66 8.50
N THR A 639 -1.92 20.91 7.28
CA THR A 639 -2.36 20.18 6.08
C THR A 639 -1.43 19.02 5.70
N GLY A 640 -0.41 18.73 6.51
CA GLY A 640 0.62 17.76 6.18
C GLY A 640 1.44 18.15 4.95
N TYR A 641 1.74 19.45 4.85
CA TYR A 641 2.54 20.08 3.78
C TYR A 641 1.87 20.06 2.39
N ALA A 642 0.54 20.01 2.32
CA ALA A 642 -0.19 20.02 1.05
C ALA A 642 -0.05 21.36 0.30
N ASN A 643 0.14 22.48 1.02
CA ASN A 643 0.38 23.79 0.40
C ASN A 643 1.75 23.83 -0.29
N THR A 644 2.80 23.40 0.40
CA THR A 644 4.14 23.25 -0.20
C THR A 644 4.14 22.28 -1.36
N GLU A 645 3.43 21.14 -1.26
CA GLU A 645 3.33 20.17 -2.36
C GLU A 645 2.73 20.80 -3.61
N LEU A 646 1.61 21.52 -3.50
CA LEU A 646 0.98 22.22 -4.63
C LEU A 646 1.91 23.28 -5.25
N PHE A 647 2.63 24.03 -4.43
CA PHE A 647 3.59 25.04 -4.90
C PHE A 647 4.76 24.39 -5.66
N VAL A 648 5.34 23.32 -5.13
CA VAL A 648 6.43 22.57 -5.79
C VAL A 648 5.96 21.94 -7.09
N ASP A 649 4.76 21.37 -7.13
CA ASP A 649 4.17 20.81 -8.35
C ASP A 649 3.95 21.88 -9.40
N ALA A 650 3.50 23.08 -9.00
CA ALA A 650 3.39 24.22 -9.92
C ALA A 650 4.75 24.62 -10.50
N CYS A 651 5.79 24.70 -9.67
CA CYS A 651 7.16 24.99 -10.11
C CYS A 651 7.68 23.92 -11.10
N CYS A 652 7.47 22.64 -10.80
CA CYS A 652 7.85 21.54 -11.67
C CYS A 652 7.12 21.63 -13.03
N TYR A 653 5.80 21.87 -13.01
CA TYR A 653 5.00 22.01 -14.22
C TYR A 653 5.44 23.20 -15.10
N MET A 654 5.77 24.33 -14.47
CA MET A 654 6.27 25.50 -15.17
C MET A 654 7.61 25.26 -15.86
N CYS A 655 8.44 24.37 -15.36
CA CYS A 655 9.72 23.97 -15.95
C CYS A 655 9.64 22.79 -16.90
N ASP A 656 8.44 22.35 -17.32
CA ASP A 656 8.22 21.14 -18.11
C ASP A 656 8.89 19.90 -17.52
N MET A 657 9.13 19.94 -16.21
CA MET A 657 9.54 18.77 -15.45
C MET A 657 8.32 17.88 -15.36
N SER A 658 8.45 16.67 -15.89
CA SER A 658 7.31 15.78 -15.98
C SER A 658 6.71 15.48 -14.59
N LEU A 659 5.61 16.16 -14.27
CA LEU A 659 4.66 15.68 -13.26
C LEU A 659 4.01 14.38 -13.71
N ASP A 660 3.97 14.14 -15.03
CA ASP A 660 3.47 12.90 -15.66
C ASP A 660 4.37 11.69 -15.48
N SER A 661 5.57 11.86 -14.96
CA SER A 661 6.25 10.75 -14.32
C SER A 661 5.70 10.49 -12.91
N ALA A 662 4.79 11.27 -12.41
CA ALA A 662 4.00 10.94 -11.25
C ALA A 662 3.08 9.77 -11.60
N VAL A 663 3.63 8.58 -11.58
CA VAL A 663 2.86 7.37 -11.42
C VAL A 663 1.89 7.63 -10.28
N PRO A 664 0.58 7.58 -10.51
CA PRO A 664 -0.37 7.95 -9.48
C PRO A 664 -0.16 7.06 -8.27
N ALA A 665 -0.02 7.69 -7.12
CA ALA A 665 0.11 6.98 -5.86
C ALA A 665 -1.08 6.02 -5.68
N LYS A 666 -0.80 4.81 -5.22
CA LYS A 666 -1.80 3.75 -5.08
C LYS A 666 -2.46 3.86 -3.70
N SER A 667 -3.63 4.47 -3.64
CA SER A 667 -4.41 4.54 -2.40
C SER A 667 -4.88 3.16 -1.95
N TYR A 668 -4.75 2.85 -0.66
CA TYR A 668 -5.54 1.81 -0.02
C TYR A 668 -6.98 2.33 -0.01
N ASP A 669 -7.73 2.08 -1.07
CA ASP A 669 -9.13 2.50 -1.15
C ASP A 669 -9.94 1.78 -0.04
N VAL A 670 -9.87 2.33 1.17
CA VAL A 670 -10.68 1.89 2.29
C VAL A 670 -12.04 2.59 2.16
N SER A 671 -12.77 2.24 1.10
CA SER A 671 -14.18 2.58 1.04
C SER A 671 -14.88 1.80 2.14
N TYR A 672 -15.01 2.41 3.32
CA TYR A 672 -15.78 1.80 4.41
C TYR A 672 -17.22 1.61 3.97
N ILE A 673 -17.75 0.42 4.20
CA ILE A 673 -19.19 0.15 4.00
C ILE A 673 -19.95 0.50 5.26
N ILE A 674 -21.14 1.11 5.07
CA ILE A 674 -22.02 1.40 6.18
C ILE A 674 -23.08 0.31 6.23
N VAL A 675 -22.96 -0.60 7.21
CA VAL A 675 -23.94 -1.65 7.45
C VAL A 675 -24.86 -1.21 8.58
N PRO A 676 -26.20 -1.14 8.36
CA PRO A 676 -27.14 -0.78 9.42
C PRO A 676 -27.01 -1.69 10.64
N GLY A 677 -27.04 -1.12 11.84
CA GLY A 677 -26.80 -1.90 13.08
C GLY A 677 -27.81 -3.03 13.36
N ASN A 678 -29.05 -2.94 12.86
CA ASN A 678 -30.03 -4.02 12.90
C ASN A 678 -29.62 -5.20 12.00
N VAL A 679 -29.03 -4.91 10.85
CA VAL A 679 -28.51 -5.91 9.89
C VAL A 679 -27.30 -6.60 10.48
N THR A 680 -26.36 -5.83 11.06
CA THR A 680 -25.18 -6.40 11.74
C THR A 680 -25.60 -7.34 12.87
N LYS A 681 -26.58 -6.95 13.70
CA LYS A 681 -27.15 -7.82 14.76
C LYS A 681 -27.79 -9.09 14.19
N PHE A 682 -28.52 -8.97 13.08
CA PHE A 682 -29.13 -10.13 12.41
C PHE A 682 -28.06 -11.12 11.93
N PHE A 683 -27.03 -10.66 11.22
CA PHE A 683 -25.95 -11.53 10.73
C PHE A 683 -25.07 -12.05 11.87
N PHE A 684 -24.88 -11.29 12.95
CA PHE A 684 -24.26 -11.80 14.17
C PHE A 684 -25.00 -13.03 14.70
N ALA A 685 -26.33 -12.92 14.90
CA ALA A 685 -27.12 -14.03 15.38
C ALA A 685 -27.13 -15.21 14.39
N LEU A 686 -27.26 -14.93 13.08
CA LEU A 686 -27.33 -15.95 12.04
C LEU A 686 -26.01 -16.72 11.89
N LEU A 687 -24.90 -16.02 11.73
CA LEU A 687 -23.61 -16.61 11.38
C LEU A 687 -22.88 -17.21 12.60
N ILE A 688 -22.92 -16.54 13.76
CA ILE A 688 -22.17 -16.95 14.96
C ILE A 688 -22.98 -17.92 15.82
N ILE A 689 -24.31 -17.82 15.83
CA ILE A 689 -25.15 -18.64 16.74
C ILE A 689 -25.94 -19.69 15.96
N ILE A 690 -26.82 -19.24 15.05
CA ILE A 690 -27.80 -20.13 14.43
C ILE A 690 -27.12 -21.21 13.56
N ILE A 691 -26.25 -20.84 12.64
CA ILE A 691 -25.60 -21.78 11.73
C ILE A 691 -24.75 -22.80 12.51
N PRO A 692 -23.84 -22.43 13.42
CA PRO A 692 -23.07 -23.42 14.20
C PRO A 692 -23.93 -24.32 15.08
N VAL A 693 -25.02 -23.79 15.67
CA VAL A 693 -25.95 -24.59 16.46
C VAL A 693 -26.69 -25.60 15.57
N LEU A 694 -27.13 -25.20 14.38
CA LEU A 694 -27.75 -26.13 13.43
C LEU A 694 -26.79 -27.22 12.96
N GLU A 695 -25.52 -26.87 12.71
CA GLU A 695 -24.50 -27.84 12.35
C GLU A 695 -24.25 -28.87 13.48
N LEU A 696 -24.13 -28.40 14.73
CA LEU A 696 -24.01 -29.29 15.90
C LEU A 696 -25.25 -30.15 16.08
N ALA A 697 -26.45 -29.59 15.97
CA ALA A 697 -27.71 -30.33 16.09
C ALA A 697 -27.83 -31.41 15.03
N ALA A 698 -27.48 -31.11 13.78
CA ALA A 698 -27.42 -32.08 12.69
C ALA A 698 -26.50 -33.27 13.01
N GLY A 699 -25.27 -32.97 13.53
CA GLY A 699 -24.31 -33.98 13.95
C GLY A 699 -24.84 -34.91 15.07
N VAL A 700 -25.50 -34.33 16.07
CA VAL A 700 -26.08 -35.10 17.19
C VAL A 700 -27.27 -35.94 16.71
N ILE A 701 -28.19 -35.38 15.93
CA ILE A 701 -29.36 -36.07 15.41
C ILE A 701 -28.94 -37.28 14.56
N ILE A 702 -28.02 -37.09 13.61
CA ILE A 702 -27.53 -38.13 12.72
C ILE A 702 -26.92 -39.28 13.57
N THR A 703 -26.15 -38.95 14.61
CA THR A 703 -25.52 -39.93 15.48
C THR A 703 -26.54 -40.72 16.31
N ILE A 704 -27.58 -40.05 16.85
CA ILE A 704 -28.67 -40.69 17.60
C ILE A 704 -29.48 -41.65 16.68
N VAL A 705 -29.84 -41.17 15.48
CA VAL A 705 -30.61 -42.00 14.52
C VAL A 705 -29.81 -43.24 14.13
N ARG A 706 -28.50 -43.13 13.96
CA ARG A 706 -27.63 -44.28 13.64
C ARG A 706 -27.44 -45.27 14.80
N ARG A 707 -27.42 -44.79 16.04
CA ARG A 707 -27.34 -45.66 17.21
C ARG A 707 -28.63 -46.48 17.44
N LYS A 708 -29.76 -46.00 16.91
CA LYS A 708 -31.05 -46.67 16.98
C LYS A 708 -31.29 -47.67 15.84
N LYS A 709 -30.50 -47.60 14.75
CA LYS A 709 -30.40 -48.59 13.68
C LYS A 709 -29.30 -49.59 13.95
#